data_c2b8fcab1b75195404803860b3493773
#
_entry.id   c2b8fcab1b75195404803860b3493773
#
_cell.length_a   1.000
_cell.length_b   1.000
_cell.length_c   1.000
_cell.angle_alpha   90.00
_cell.angle_beta   90.00
_cell.angle_gamma   90.00
#
_symmetry.space_group_name_H-M   'P 1'
#
loop_
_entity.id
_entity.type
_entity.pdbx_description
1 polymer ?
#
loop_
_entity_poly.entity_id
_entity_poly.type
_entity_poly.pdbx_seq_one_letter_code
_entity_poly.pdbx_strand_id
1 'polypeptide(L)'
;PNPYNQLQKFCLLSFSEKLLVLTVATEETDGFHRFIRSANYFNYTVKVLGMEETWKGGDVGRSIGGGQKVRLLKEAMEALADQEDLIILTVDSYDLIFAGGPEEILRKFQQANHKVLFAAEALIWPDKRLADKYPLVRSGKRYLNSGGIIGYAPYINRIVSQWNLHDNDDDQLFYTKIYVDPLQRQTLNMTLDHKCQIFQNLNGAVDEVLLKFGTDRVRVRNTVYDSLPVVIHGNGNTKMYLNYLGNYVPNAWNYEHGCRDCDDDVVDLSQLKYPNVLVGVFIEQPTPFLPEFFQRLLTMDYPKDKLKLFVHNNEVYHEKHIQKFWEENRNAFNSFKVVGPEENLSQGEARNMGMDLCRKDATCNYYFSMDSDVMLTNRQTLKLLIEQNSTSPLCLVVSRGVWNIPYMAHVYLVKGSVLRNEMKERNYFVLEKLDPDMALCRNARELGIFMYITNRHDFGRLISTANYNISHYNNDLWQIFENPADWREKYIHQNYTRIFTENYLEEPCPDVYWFPVFTEKACDELVEEMEHYGSWSGGKHEDKRIAGGYETVPTDDIHMKQIGFDKEWLHFIREFISPVTLKVFSGYYTKGYAIMNFVVKYTPERQAYLRPHHDSSTFTINIALNNKDRDFQGGGCRFHRYNCSIESPRKGWSFMHPGRLTHLHEGLPTTNGTRYIAVSFIDP
;
A
#
# COMPACT_ATOMS: atom_id res chain seq x y z
N PRO A 1 -3.33 -57.16 26.75
CA PRO A 1 -4.17 -56.86 25.62
C PRO A 1 -5.17 -55.81 26.07
N ASN A 2 -5.06 -54.64 25.49
CA ASN A 2 -5.80 -53.42 25.86
C ASN A 2 -7.08 -53.37 25.03
N PRO A 3 -8.28 -53.29 25.61
CA PRO A 3 -9.55 -53.31 24.88
C PRO A 3 -9.82 -52.09 24.01
N TYR A 4 -8.95 -51.08 24.04
CA TYR A 4 -9.07 -49.88 23.19
C TYR A 4 -8.63 -50.06 21.73
N ASN A 5 -7.96 -51.17 21.37
CA ASN A 5 -7.52 -51.42 20.02
C ASN A 5 -8.54 -52.18 19.13
N GLN A 6 -9.71 -52.54 19.65
CA GLN A 6 -10.74 -53.19 18.85
C GLN A 6 -11.86 -52.22 18.36
N LEU A 7 -11.94 -51.02 18.90
CA LEU A 7 -12.94 -50.02 18.47
C LEU A 7 -12.49 -49.13 17.31
N GLN A 8 -11.20 -49.14 16.93
CA GLN A 8 -10.72 -48.40 15.77
C GLN A 8 -10.79 -49.17 14.45
N LYS A 9 -11.20 -50.44 14.45
CA LYS A 9 -11.31 -51.28 13.24
C LYS A 9 -12.71 -51.38 12.65
N PHE A 10 -13.72 -50.69 13.17
CA PHE A 10 -15.12 -50.79 12.72
C PHE A 10 -15.68 -49.54 12.04
N CYS A 11 -14.86 -48.61 11.54
CA CYS A 11 -15.33 -47.45 10.78
C CYS A 11 -14.49 -47.14 9.56
N LEU A 12 -13.96 -48.15 8.88
CA LEU A 12 -13.49 -48.07 7.50
C LEU A 12 -14.52 -48.85 6.63
N LEU A 13 -15.74 -48.31 6.57
CA LEU A 13 -16.60 -48.50 5.42
C LEU A 13 -15.94 -47.76 4.26
N SER A 14 -15.43 -48.52 3.30
CA SER A 14 -14.92 -47.98 2.04
C SER A 14 -16.06 -47.22 1.37
N PHE A 15 -16.06 -45.87 1.43
CA PHE A 15 -16.93 -45.05 0.65
C PHE A 15 -16.51 -45.20 -0.81
N SER A 16 -17.28 -46.02 -1.56
CA SER A 16 -17.10 -46.20 -3.00
C SER A 16 -17.84 -45.12 -3.81
N GLU A 17 -18.48 -44.18 -3.16
CA GLU A 17 -19.20 -43.09 -3.85
C GLU A 17 -18.17 -42.12 -4.46
N LYS A 18 -18.26 -41.98 -5.77
CA LYS A 18 -17.39 -41.04 -6.53
C LYS A 18 -18.08 -39.68 -6.58
N LEU A 19 -17.37 -38.63 -6.21
CA LEU A 19 -17.80 -37.24 -6.37
C LEU A 19 -17.12 -36.61 -7.59
N LEU A 20 -17.93 -36.04 -8.48
CA LEU A 20 -17.46 -35.26 -9.61
C LEU A 20 -18.04 -33.83 -9.53
N VAL A 21 -17.16 -32.84 -9.58
CA VAL A 21 -17.56 -31.43 -9.67
C VAL A 21 -17.71 -31.03 -11.13
N LEU A 22 -18.87 -30.53 -11.51
CA LEU A 22 -19.12 -29.92 -12.81
C LEU A 22 -19.30 -28.41 -12.63
N THR A 23 -18.61 -27.63 -13.43
CA THR A 23 -18.77 -26.18 -13.46
C THR A 23 -18.73 -25.66 -14.87
N VAL A 24 -19.33 -24.50 -15.10
CA VAL A 24 -19.33 -23.85 -16.42
C VAL A 24 -18.47 -22.59 -16.35
N ALA A 25 -17.52 -22.50 -17.26
CA ALA A 25 -16.72 -21.30 -17.48
C ALA A 25 -16.39 -21.17 -18.97
N THR A 26 -16.46 -19.96 -19.51
CA THR A 26 -16.09 -19.64 -20.89
C THR A 26 -14.80 -18.85 -21.00
N GLU A 27 -14.28 -18.37 -19.86
CA GLU A 27 -13.06 -17.57 -19.76
C GLU A 27 -12.29 -17.90 -18.47
N GLU A 28 -10.97 -17.80 -18.51
CA GLU A 28 -10.10 -17.91 -17.34
C GLU A 28 -9.93 -16.54 -16.67
N THR A 29 -10.87 -16.19 -15.80
CA THR A 29 -10.80 -14.97 -14.99
C THR A 29 -10.07 -15.20 -13.66
N ASP A 30 -9.70 -14.14 -12.95
CA ASP A 30 -9.13 -14.24 -11.60
C ASP A 30 -10.06 -14.99 -10.62
N GLY A 31 -11.39 -14.82 -10.77
CA GLY A 31 -12.39 -15.56 -10.03
C GLY A 31 -12.37 -17.06 -10.33
N PHE A 32 -12.20 -17.44 -11.61
CA PHE A 32 -12.04 -18.82 -12.03
C PHE A 32 -10.76 -19.44 -11.45
N HIS A 33 -9.63 -18.75 -11.56
CA HIS A 33 -8.37 -19.23 -10.98
C HIS A 33 -8.46 -19.42 -9.46
N ARG A 34 -9.14 -18.52 -8.74
CA ARG A 34 -9.40 -18.68 -7.30
C ARG A 34 -10.26 -19.91 -7.01
N PHE A 35 -11.30 -20.15 -7.80
CA PHE A 35 -12.15 -21.34 -7.67
C PHE A 35 -11.34 -22.62 -7.88
N ILE A 36 -10.62 -22.74 -9.02
CA ILE A 36 -9.79 -23.91 -9.35
C ILE A 36 -8.74 -24.17 -8.27
N ARG A 37 -8.09 -23.13 -7.76
CA ARG A 37 -7.12 -23.27 -6.67
C ARG A 37 -7.76 -23.85 -5.42
N SER A 38 -8.92 -23.35 -5.01
CA SER A 38 -9.63 -23.88 -3.86
C SER A 38 -10.04 -25.34 -4.05
N ALA A 39 -10.45 -25.71 -5.26
CA ALA A 39 -10.79 -27.10 -5.61
C ALA A 39 -9.55 -28.01 -5.55
N ASN A 40 -8.45 -27.59 -6.14
CA ASN A 40 -7.18 -28.35 -6.13
C ASN A 40 -6.63 -28.52 -4.71
N TYR A 41 -6.70 -27.47 -3.87
CA TYR A 41 -6.25 -27.53 -2.47
C TYR A 41 -6.96 -28.66 -1.70
N PHE A 42 -8.24 -28.88 -1.96
CA PHE A 42 -9.04 -29.92 -1.31
C PHE A 42 -9.12 -31.23 -2.12
N ASN A 43 -8.37 -31.38 -3.21
CA ASN A 43 -8.34 -32.56 -4.07
C ASN A 43 -9.70 -32.91 -4.70
N TYR A 44 -10.47 -31.91 -5.13
CA TYR A 44 -11.68 -32.15 -5.91
C TYR A 44 -11.34 -32.57 -7.35
N THR A 45 -12.08 -33.53 -7.90
CA THR A 45 -12.07 -33.80 -9.34
C THR A 45 -13.04 -32.87 -10.02
N VAL A 46 -12.55 -31.91 -10.80
CA VAL A 46 -13.33 -30.87 -11.47
C VAL A 46 -13.32 -31.10 -12.97
N LYS A 47 -14.51 -31.06 -13.61
CA LYS A 47 -14.66 -30.96 -15.05
C LYS A 47 -15.30 -29.61 -15.39
N VAL A 48 -14.58 -28.81 -16.15
CA VAL A 48 -15.03 -27.50 -16.62
C VAL A 48 -15.72 -27.67 -17.97
N LEU A 49 -16.87 -27.07 -18.12
CA LEU A 49 -17.70 -27.09 -19.33
C LEU A 49 -17.68 -25.69 -19.97
N GLY A 50 -17.68 -25.63 -21.32
CA GLY A 50 -17.87 -24.38 -22.05
C GLY A 50 -16.63 -23.52 -22.29
N MET A 51 -15.40 -23.96 -21.93
CA MET A 51 -14.17 -23.16 -22.15
C MET A 51 -13.89 -22.82 -23.62
N GLU A 52 -14.42 -23.58 -24.54
CA GLU A 52 -14.28 -23.35 -25.99
C GLU A 52 -15.47 -22.58 -26.58
N GLU A 53 -16.45 -22.22 -25.77
CA GLU A 53 -17.67 -21.54 -26.22
C GLU A 53 -17.66 -20.05 -25.87
N THR A 54 -18.35 -19.25 -26.71
CA THR A 54 -18.67 -17.87 -26.35
C THR A 54 -19.85 -17.83 -25.37
N TRP A 55 -19.77 -16.98 -24.34
CA TRP A 55 -20.89 -16.81 -23.43
C TRP A 55 -22.12 -16.19 -24.11
N LYS A 56 -23.24 -16.88 -24.05
CA LYS A 56 -24.56 -16.48 -24.58
C LYS A 56 -25.63 -16.39 -23.50
N GLY A 57 -25.27 -16.67 -22.24
CA GLY A 57 -26.18 -16.73 -21.11
C GLY A 57 -26.69 -15.39 -20.57
N GLY A 58 -26.42 -14.26 -21.27
CA GLY A 58 -26.84 -12.94 -20.83
C GLY A 58 -25.95 -12.35 -19.73
N ASP A 59 -26.32 -11.18 -19.20
CA ASP A 59 -25.62 -10.52 -18.08
C ASP A 59 -26.20 -10.98 -16.74
N VAL A 60 -25.77 -12.15 -16.29
CA VAL A 60 -26.22 -12.75 -15.02
C VAL A 60 -25.87 -11.95 -13.75
N GLY A 61 -25.02 -10.93 -13.88
CA GLY A 61 -24.69 -10.02 -12.79
C GLY A 61 -25.73 -8.91 -12.57
N ARG A 62 -26.50 -8.57 -13.62
CA ARG A 62 -27.45 -7.43 -13.62
C ARG A 62 -28.85 -7.79 -14.05
N SER A 63 -29.05 -8.91 -14.73
CA SER A 63 -30.32 -9.34 -15.29
C SER A 63 -30.55 -10.84 -15.12
N ILE A 64 -31.71 -11.33 -15.60
CA ILE A 64 -32.00 -12.76 -15.73
C ILE A 64 -31.11 -13.37 -16.80
N GLY A 65 -30.74 -14.66 -16.64
CA GLY A 65 -29.92 -15.40 -17.59
C GLY A 65 -29.36 -16.71 -17.04
N GLY A 66 -28.29 -17.21 -17.66
CA GLY A 66 -27.58 -18.41 -17.20
C GLY A 66 -28.02 -19.72 -17.83
N GLY A 67 -28.98 -19.70 -18.74
CA GLY A 67 -29.51 -20.92 -19.41
C GLY A 67 -28.44 -21.73 -20.12
N GLN A 68 -27.41 -21.10 -20.68
CA GLN A 68 -26.29 -21.81 -21.27
C GLN A 68 -25.63 -22.79 -20.27
N LYS A 69 -25.57 -22.44 -18.96
CA LYS A 69 -25.07 -23.37 -17.94
C LYS A 69 -25.90 -24.66 -17.88
N VAL A 70 -27.21 -24.52 -17.96
CA VAL A 70 -28.11 -25.70 -17.90
C VAL A 70 -28.00 -26.55 -19.16
N ARG A 71 -27.88 -25.93 -20.36
CA ARG A 71 -27.65 -26.65 -21.61
C ARG A 71 -26.36 -27.47 -21.57
N LEU A 72 -25.26 -26.84 -21.22
CA LEU A 72 -23.96 -27.51 -21.13
C LEU A 72 -23.95 -28.63 -20.08
N LEU A 73 -24.62 -28.41 -18.94
CA LEU A 73 -24.78 -29.43 -17.93
C LEU A 73 -25.62 -30.61 -18.44
N LYS A 74 -26.73 -30.34 -19.16
CA LYS A 74 -27.56 -31.38 -19.78
C LYS A 74 -26.74 -32.28 -20.73
N GLU A 75 -25.96 -31.66 -21.63
CA GLU A 75 -25.08 -32.37 -22.55
C GLU A 75 -24.03 -33.23 -21.81
N ALA A 76 -23.41 -32.69 -20.77
CA ALA A 76 -22.41 -33.41 -19.97
C ALA A 76 -23.06 -34.59 -19.18
N MET A 77 -24.30 -34.44 -18.74
CA MET A 77 -25.01 -35.47 -17.95
C MET A 77 -25.52 -36.66 -18.77
N GLU A 78 -25.67 -36.56 -20.07
CA GLU A 78 -26.08 -37.68 -20.93
C GLU A 78 -25.16 -38.88 -20.79
N ALA A 79 -23.83 -38.65 -20.71
CA ALA A 79 -22.83 -39.73 -20.55
C ALA A 79 -22.71 -40.26 -19.09
N LEU A 80 -23.37 -39.62 -18.13
CA LEU A 80 -23.26 -39.93 -16.70
C LEU A 80 -24.61 -40.46 -16.14
N ALA A 81 -25.68 -40.50 -16.97
CA ALA A 81 -27.04 -40.74 -16.55
C ALA A 81 -27.26 -42.07 -15.81
N ASP A 82 -26.54 -43.10 -16.19
CA ASP A 82 -26.70 -44.47 -15.67
C ASP A 82 -25.79 -44.80 -14.50
N GLN A 83 -24.98 -43.84 -14.05
CA GLN A 83 -24.03 -44.06 -12.93
C GLN A 83 -24.71 -43.80 -11.59
N GLU A 84 -25.38 -44.81 -11.05
CA GLU A 84 -26.23 -44.70 -9.84
C GLU A 84 -25.43 -44.29 -8.57
N ASP A 85 -24.16 -44.71 -8.46
CA ASP A 85 -23.26 -44.40 -7.31
C ASP A 85 -22.47 -43.10 -7.48
N LEU A 86 -22.63 -42.40 -8.62
CA LEU A 86 -21.94 -41.15 -8.88
C LEU A 86 -22.74 -39.97 -8.31
N ILE A 87 -22.09 -39.19 -7.47
CA ILE A 87 -22.61 -37.93 -6.96
C ILE A 87 -22.01 -36.77 -7.79
N ILE A 88 -22.86 -35.94 -8.29
CA ILE A 88 -22.52 -34.72 -9.04
C ILE A 88 -22.68 -33.52 -8.12
N LEU A 89 -21.66 -32.68 -8.07
CA LEU A 89 -21.68 -31.35 -7.46
C LEU A 89 -21.57 -30.31 -8.58
N THR A 90 -22.63 -29.60 -8.86
CA THR A 90 -22.62 -28.50 -9.83
C THR A 90 -22.52 -27.18 -9.10
N VAL A 91 -21.56 -26.34 -9.47
CA VAL A 91 -21.28 -25.06 -8.83
C VAL A 91 -20.91 -23.99 -9.85
N ASP A 92 -21.17 -22.73 -9.49
CA ASP A 92 -20.64 -21.58 -10.25
C ASP A 92 -19.11 -21.50 -10.15
N SER A 93 -18.48 -20.91 -11.18
CA SER A 93 -17.00 -20.90 -11.34
C SER A 93 -16.31 -19.61 -10.93
N TYR A 94 -16.99 -18.46 -11.02
CA TYR A 94 -16.33 -17.15 -10.90
C TYR A 94 -16.42 -16.53 -9.49
N ASP A 95 -17.45 -16.85 -8.75
CA ASP A 95 -17.77 -16.26 -7.45
C ASP A 95 -18.02 -17.31 -6.36
N LEU A 96 -17.20 -18.35 -6.38
CA LEU A 96 -17.29 -19.46 -5.43
C LEU A 96 -15.91 -19.91 -4.95
N ILE A 97 -15.84 -20.38 -3.69
CA ILE A 97 -14.66 -21.05 -3.12
C ILE A 97 -15.06 -22.27 -2.31
N PHE A 98 -14.18 -23.28 -2.27
CA PHE A 98 -14.31 -24.41 -1.36
C PHE A 98 -13.67 -24.09 -0.01
N ALA A 99 -14.32 -24.49 1.09
CA ALA A 99 -13.87 -24.34 2.47
C ALA A 99 -13.71 -25.68 3.20
N GLY A 100 -13.86 -26.80 2.50
CA GLY A 100 -13.71 -28.16 2.99
C GLY A 100 -13.58 -29.17 1.86
N GLY A 101 -13.15 -30.39 2.18
CA GLY A 101 -12.85 -31.44 1.20
C GLY A 101 -14.04 -32.31 0.81
N PRO A 102 -13.83 -33.23 -0.19
CA PRO A 102 -14.86 -34.13 -0.72
C PRO A 102 -15.49 -35.02 0.34
N GLU A 103 -14.73 -35.55 1.28
CA GLU A 103 -15.24 -36.42 2.35
C GLU A 103 -16.24 -35.67 3.26
N GLU A 104 -15.98 -34.41 3.55
CA GLU A 104 -16.86 -33.61 4.38
C GLU A 104 -18.19 -33.31 3.66
N ILE A 105 -18.14 -32.95 2.38
CA ILE A 105 -19.34 -32.63 1.61
C ILE A 105 -20.21 -33.88 1.39
N LEU A 106 -19.59 -35.04 1.10
CA LEU A 106 -20.30 -36.31 0.95
C LEU A 106 -21.02 -36.73 2.24
N ARG A 107 -20.30 -36.67 3.38
CA ARG A 107 -20.88 -36.96 4.68
C ARG A 107 -22.07 -36.06 5.00
N LYS A 108 -22.00 -34.78 4.72
CA LYS A 108 -23.10 -33.81 4.97
C LYS A 108 -24.27 -34.04 4.01
N PHE A 109 -23.99 -34.40 2.76
CA PHE A 109 -25.02 -34.71 1.79
C PHE A 109 -25.78 -35.98 2.18
N GLN A 110 -25.10 -37.04 2.60
CA GLN A 110 -25.71 -38.26 3.12
C GLN A 110 -26.58 -38.00 4.35
N GLN A 111 -26.14 -37.13 5.27
CA GLN A 111 -26.93 -36.73 6.43
C GLN A 111 -28.21 -35.99 6.07
N ALA A 112 -28.24 -35.27 4.93
CA ALA A 112 -29.43 -34.63 4.44
C ALA A 112 -30.52 -35.63 3.99
N ASN A 113 -30.13 -36.86 3.68
CA ASN A 113 -31.02 -38.00 3.33
C ASN A 113 -32.00 -37.68 2.17
N HIS A 114 -31.51 -36.99 1.15
CA HIS A 114 -32.23 -36.65 -0.07
C HIS A 114 -31.42 -37.05 -1.31
N LYS A 115 -32.06 -37.15 -2.47
CA LYS A 115 -31.39 -37.50 -3.72
C LYS A 115 -30.80 -36.28 -4.42
N VAL A 116 -31.34 -35.09 -4.17
CA VAL A 116 -30.86 -33.81 -4.70
C VAL A 116 -31.02 -32.73 -3.63
N LEU A 117 -29.96 -31.97 -3.42
CA LEU A 117 -29.91 -30.83 -2.50
C LEU A 117 -29.44 -29.59 -3.25
N PHE A 118 -30.23 -28.53 -3.20
CA PHE A 118 -29.87 -27.22 -3.73
C PHE A 118 -29.40 -26.29 -2.63
N ALA A 119 -28.55 -25.33 -3.00
CA ALA A 119 -28.23 -24.17 -2.15
C ALA A 119 -29.50 -23.37 -1.85
N ALA A 120 -29.55 -22.76 -0.68
CA ALA A 120 -30.68 -21.94 -0.24
C ALA A 120 -30.26 -20.52 0.11
N GLU A 121 -31.15 -19.56 -0.14
CA GLU A 121 -30.95 -18.15 0.19
C GLU A 121 -32.21 -17.53 0.83
N ALA A 122 -32.03 -16.34 1.45
CA ALA A 122 -33.10 -15.61 2.13
C ALA A 122 -33.98 -14.81 1.15
N LEU A 123 -33.41 -14.40 0.02
CA LEU A 123 -34.03 -13.54 -0.98
C LEU A 123 -34.57 -14.40 -2.15
N ILE A 124 -35.78 -14.11 -2.58
CA ILE A 124 -36.35 -14.79 -3.74
C ILE A 124 -35.93 -14.10 -5.04
N TRP A 125 -35.48 -14.90 -6.01
CA TRP A 125 -35.07 -14.45 -7.33
C TRP A 125 -35.44 -15.50 -8.39
N PRO A 126 -35.73 -15.13 -9.65
CA PRO A 126 -36.00 -13.78 -10.13
C PRO A 126 -37.46 -13.34 -9.96
N ASP A 127 -38.38 -14.25 -9.72
CA ASP A 127 -39.83 -13.99 -9.70
C ASP A 127 -40.43 -14.07 -8.29
N LYS A 128 -40.68 -12.90 -7.70
CA LYS A 128 -41.27 -12.79 -6.35
C LYS A 128 -42.67 -13.41 -6.22
N ARG A 129 -43.41 -13.57 -7.33
CA ARG A 129 -44.76 -14.17 -7.33
C ARG A 129 -44.75 -15.66 -6.99
N LEU A 130 -43.57 -16.30 -7.05
CA LEU A 130 -43.42 -17.72 -6.70
C LEU A 130 -43.24 -17.92 -5.18
N ALA A 131 -43.14 -16.87 -4.37
CA ALA A 131 -42.92 -16.97 -2.92
C ALA A 131 -43.92 -17.87 -2.21
N ASP A 132 -45.21 -17.74 -2.54
CA ASP A 132 -46.29 -18.51 -1.91
C ASP A 132 -46.31 -20.00 -2.34
N LYS A 133 -45.66 -20.34 -3.44
CA LYS A 133 -45.54 -21.72 -3.91
C LYS A 133 -44.43 -22.50 -3.22
N TYR A 134 -43.49 -21.83 -2.60
CA TYR A 134 -42.45 -22.50 -1.83
C TYR A 134 -43.00 -23.12 -0.54
N PRO A 135 -42.53 -24.33 -0.16
CA PRO A 135 -42.86 -24.92 1.11
C PRO A 135 -42.57 -23.99 2.29
N LEU A 136 -43.43 -24.05 3.31
CA LEU A 136 -43.15 -23.33 4.56
C LEU A 136 -42.02 -24.01 5.31
N VAL A 137 -41.04 -23.19 5.77
CA VAL A 137 -39.90 -23.65 6.51
C VAL A 137 -39.97 -23.04 7.92
N ARG A 138 -39.86 -23.85 8.97
CA ARG A 138 -39.91 -23.38 10.36
C ARG A 138 -38.69 -22.56 10.75
N SER A 139 -37.55 -22.91 10.21
CA SER A 139 -36.26 -22.23 10.47
C SER A 139 -35.30 -22.48 9.31
N GLY A 140 -34.63 -21.45 8.84
CA GLY A 140 -33.61 -21.53 7.77
C GLY A 140 -33.96 -20.72 6.52
N LYS A 141 -33.10 -20.80 5.53
CA LYS A 141 -33.24 -20.16 4.22
C LYS A 141 -34.34 -20.87 3.43
N ARG A 142 -35.20 -20.11 2.75
CA ARG A 142 -36.41 -20.68 2.14
C ARG A 142 -36.34 -20.81 0.64
N TYR A 143 -35.52 -20.02 -0.05
CA TYR A 143 -35.57 -19.92 -1.51
C TYR A 143 -34.38 -20.60 -2.15
N LEU A 144 -34.58 -21.21 -3.31
CA LEU A 144 -33.57 -21.91 -4.07
C LEU A 144 -32.56 -20.92 -4.67
N ASN A 145 -31.27 -21.29 -4.65
CA ASN A 145 -30.20 -20.66 -5.41
C ASN A 145 -29.55 -21.69 -6.34
N SER A 146 -29.38 -21.32 -7.62
CA SER A 146 -28.87 -22.21 -8.68
C SER A 146 -27.33 -22.39 -8.67
N GLY A 147 -26.60 -21.56 -7.92
CA GLY A 147 -25.14 -21.59 -7.87
C GLY A 147 -24.52 -22.74 -7.07
N GLY A 148 -25.35 -23.64 -6.53
CA GLY A 148 -24.89 -24.86 -5.86
C GLY A 148 -25.92 -25.95 -5.84
N ILE A 149 -25.62 -27.12 -6.44
CA ILE A 149 -26.49 -28.30 -6.52
C ILE A 149 -25.64 -29.54 -6.28
N ILE A 150 -26.08 -30.43 -5.39
CA ILE A 150 -25.45 -31.73 -5.18
C ILE A 150 -26.53 -32.82 -5.26
N GLY A 151 -26.24 -33.91 -5.97
CA GLY A 151 -27.19 -35.02 -6.08
C GLY A 151 -26.62 -36.21 -6.85
N TYR A 152 -27.32 -37.31 -6.79
CA TYR A 152 -26.98 -38.51 -7.58
C TYR A 152 -27.17 -38.25 -9.08
N ALA A 153 -26.24 -38.73 -9.90
CA ALA A 153 -26.21 -38.47 -11.34
C ALA A 153 -27.54 -38.75 -12.07
N PRO A 154 -28.27 -39.88 -11.85
CA PRO A 154 -29.56 -40.13 -12.51
C PRO A 154 -30.62 -39.06 -12.20
N TYR A 155 -30.62 -38.53 -10.98
CA TYR A 155 -31.61 -37.52 -10.57
C TYR A 155 -31.26 -36.12 -11.13
N ILE A 156 -29.97 -35.74 -11.11
CA ILE A 156 -29.52 -34.51 -11.77
C ILE A 156 -29.85 -34.57 -13.27
N ASN A 157 -29.55 -35.70 -13.93
CA ASN A 157 -29.88 -35.87 -15.34
C ASN A 157 -31.38 -35.69 -15.61
N ARG A 158 -32.28 -36.30 -14.80
CA ARG A 158 -33.74 -36.12 -14.94
C ARG A 158 -34.19 -34.68 -14.79
N ILE A 159 -33.51 -33.88 -13.98
CA ILE A 159 -33.80 -32.45 -13.83
C ILE A 159 -33.37 -31.70 -15.09
N VAL A 160 -32.10 -31.81 -15.49
CA VAL A 160 -31.53 -31.00 -16.59
C VAL A 160 -32.05 -31.42 -17.96
N SER A 161 -32.49 -32.68 -18.12
CA SER A 161 -33.12 -33.18 -19.36
C SER A 161 -34.44 -32.48 -19.68
N GLN A 162 -35.09 -31.84 -18.71
CA GLN A 162 -36.29 -31.03 -18.91
C GLN A 162 -35.98 -29.66 -19.54
N TRP A 163 -34.69 -29.28 -19.65
CA TRP A 163 -34.31 -28.02 -20.26
C TRP A 163 -34.62 -27.99 -21.76
N ASN A 164 -35.46 -27.04 -22.15
CA ASN A 164 -35.90 -26.81 -23.54
C ASN A 164 -35.98 -25.29 -23.85
N LEU A 165 -35.26 -24.46 -23.08
CA LEU A 165 -35.25 -23.00 -23.17
C LEU A 165 -33.99 -22.52 -23.90
N HIS A 166 -33.86 -21.21 -24.07
CA HIS A 166 -32.69 -20.58 -24.73
C HIS A 166 -31.55 -20.33 -23.76
N ASP A 167 -30.34 -20.15 -24.29
CA ASP A 167 -29.13 -19.90 -23.51
C ASP A 167 -29.20 -18.64 -22.62
N ASN A 168 -30.00 -17.64 -23.01
CA ASN A 168 -30.20 -16.40 -22.24
C ASN A 168 -31.44 -16.44 -21.31
N ASP A 169 -32.15 -17.55 -21.21
CA ASP A 169 -33.19 -17.73 -20.21
C ASP A 169 -32.57 -17.94 -18.82
N ASP A 170 -33.42 -17.76 -17.77
CA ASP A 170 -32.95 -17.80 -16.39
C ASP A 170 -32.82 -19.22 -15.85
N ASP A 171 -31.62 -19.59 -15.43
CA ASP A 171 -31.32 -20.92 -14.86
C ASP A 171 -32.01 -21.14 -13.51
N GLN A 172 -31.99 -20.12 -12.63
CA GLN A 172 -32.61 -20.25 -11.30
C GLN A 172 -34.13 -20.35 -11.38
N LEU A 173 -34.73 -19.62 -12.30
CA LEU A 173 -36.20 -19.75 -12.54
C LEU A 173 -36.57 -21.14 -13.02
N PHE A 174 -35.77 -21.76 -13.90
CA PHE A 174 -35.97 -23.12 -14.37
C PHE A 174 -35.96 -24.10 -13.19
N TYR A 175 -34.93 -24.13 -12.39
CA TYR A 175 -34.85 -25.02 -11.23
C TYR A 175 -35.92 -24.70 -10.18
N THR A 176 -36.28 -23.44 -9.99
CA THR A 176 -37.34 -23.01 -9.08
C THR A 176 -38.69 -23.58 -9.49
N LYS A 177 -39.05 -23.54 -10.79
CA LYS A 177 -40.33 -24.10 -11.29
C LYS A 177 -40.45 -25.60 -11.01
N ILE A 178 -39.37 -26.35 -11.14
CA ILE A 178 -39.32 -27.78 -10.81
C ILE A 178 -39.45 -27.98 -9.29
N TYR A 179 -38.75 -27.20 -8.49
CA TYR A 179 -38.76 -27.36 -7.03
C TYR A 179 -40.10 -26.99 -6.38
N VAL A 180 -40.78 -25.94 -6.86
CA VAL A 180 -42.07 -25.52 -6.26
C VAL A 180 -43.23 -26.44 -6.66
N ASP A 181 -43.08 -27.26 -7.71
CA ASP A 181 -44.04 -28.29 -8.05
C ASP A 181 -43.96 -29.45 -7.03
N PRO A 182 -45.03 -29.73 -6.25
CA PRO A 182 -44.98 -30.74 -5.20
C PRO A 182 -44.71 -32.15 -5.71
N LEU A 183 -45.27 -32.50 -6.90
CA LEU A 183 -45.10 -33.82 -7.50
C LEU A 183 -43.66 -34.03 -7.97
N GLN A 184 -43.09 -33.06 -8.68
CA GLN A 184 -41.71 -33.12 -9.14
C GLN A 184 -40.73 -33.18 -7.96
N ARG A 185 -40.92 -32.31 -6.97
CA ARG A 185 -40.09 -32.28 -5.77
C ARG A 185 -40.07 -33.61 -5.04
N GLN A 186 -41.21 -34.24 -4.90
CA GLN A 186 -41.35 -35.55 -4.25
C GLN A 186 -40.73 -36.67 -5.09
N THR A 187 -41.01 -36.73 -6.38
CA THR A 187 -40.53 -37.78 -7.30
C THR A 187 -39.01 -37.73 -7.44
N LEU A 188 -38.43 -36.53 -7.48
CA LEU A 188 -36.99 -36.32 -7.58
C LEU A 188 -36.31 -36.31 -6.21
N ASN A 189 -37.06 -36.42 -5.14
CA ASN A 189 -36.60 -36.38 -3.75
C ASN A 189 -35.63 -35.20 -3.50
N MET A 190 -36.14 -33.97 -3.79
CA MET A 190 -35.39 -32.73 -3.74
C MET A 190 -35.61 -31.98 -2.43
N THR A 191 -34.56 -31.35 -1.92
CA THR A 191 -34.61 -30.39 -0.79
C THR A 191 -33.65 -29.23 -0.97
N LEU A 192 -33.73 -28.26 -0.06
CA LEU A 192 -32.79 -27.13 0.01
C LEU A 192 -31.91 -27.26 1.27
N ASP A 193 -30.72 -26.73 1.19
CA ASP A 193 -29.83 -26.61 2.35
C ASP A 193 -30.23 -25.43 3.25
N HIS A 194 -31.36 -25.55 3.91
CA HIS A 194 -32.00 -24.50 4.71
C HIS A 194 -31.11 -23.93 5.81
N LYS A 195 -30.15 -24.69 6.31
CA LYS A 195 -29.26 -24.30 7.44
C LYS A 195 -27.80 -24.16 7.06
N CYS A 196 -27.51 -23.95 5.80
CA CYS A 196 -26.17 -23.72 5.30
C CYS A 196 -25.14 -24.76 5.80
N GLN A 197 -25.50 -26.05 5.73
CA GLN A 197 -24.59 -27.14 6.13
C GLN A 197 -23.51 -27.37 5.08
N ILE A 198 -23.85 -27.27 3.79
CA ILE A 198 -22.97 -27.48 2.65
C ILE A 198 -22.70 -26.13 1.96
N PHE A 199 -23.77 -25.39 1.62
CA PHE A 199 -23.74 -24.19 0.81
C PHE A 199 -24.00 -22.93 1.65
N GLN A 200 -23.15 -21.93 1.55
CA GLN A 200 -23.35 -20.60 2.11
C GLN A 200 -23.42 -19.59 0.98
N ASN A 201 -24.60 -19.10 0.66
CA ASN A 201 -24.79 -17.92 -0.17
C ASN A 201 -24.62 -16.66 0.69
N LEU A 202 -23.84 -15.69 0.22
CA LEU A 202 -23.53 -14.47 0.96
C LEU A 202 -24.54 -13.34 0.74
N ASN A 203 -25.27 -13.35 -0.38
CA ASN A 203 -26.25 -12.30 -0.68
C ASN A 203 -27.40 -12.30 0.36
N GLY A 204 -27.51 -11.18 1.08
CA GLY A 204 -28.42 -11.02 2.22
C GLY A 204 -28.07 -11.84 3.46
N ALA A 205 -26.80 -12.30 3.58
CA ALA A 205 -26.34 -13.12 4.69
C ALA A 205 -24.87 -12.87 5.08
N VAL A 206 -24.31 -11.73 4.69
CA VAL A 206 -22.90 -11.37 5.00
C VAL A 206 -22.67 -11.25 6.51
N ASP A 207 -23.64 -10.72 7.23
CA ASP A 207 -23.63 -10.55 8.69
C ASP A 207 -23.83 -11.86 9.47
N GLU A 208 -24.20 -12.94 8.79
CA GLU A 208 -24.35 -14.25 9.40
C GLU A 208 -23.05 -15.04 9.47
N VAL A 209 -21.98 -14.60 8.77
CA VAL A 209 -20.75 -15.36 8.62
C VAL A 209 -19.56 -14.67 9.29
N LEU A 210 -18.69 -15.48 9.85
CA LEU A 210 -17.39 -15.04 10.35
C LEU A 210 -16.30 -16.07 10.04
N LEU A 211 -15.06 -15.62 10.08
CA LEU A 211 -13.89 -16.50 10.00
C LEU A 211 -13.65 -17.18 11.34
N LYS A 212 -13.56 -18.50 11.35
CA LYS A 212 -13.16 -19.32 12.48
C LYS A 212 -11.73 -19.79 12.26
N PHE A 213 -10.81 -19.23 13.02
CA PHE A 213 -9.41 -19.63 13.00
C PHE A 213 -9.22 -20.90 13.85
N GLY A 214 -8.77 -21.96 13.20
CA GLY A 214 -8.44 -23.23 13.85
C GLY A 214 -6.92 -23.44 13.95
N THR A 215 -6.52 -24.59 14.46
CA THR A 215 -5.09 -24.98 14.58
C THR A 215 -4.48 -25.36 13.25
N ASP A 216 -5.26 -25.90 12.34
CA ASP A 216 -4.83 -26.49 11.05
C ASP A 216 -5.24 -25.64 9.85
N ARG A 217 -6.36 -24.93 9.94
CA ARG A 217 -6.88 -24.05 8.86
C ARG A 217 -7.95 -23.08 9.32
N VAL A 218 -8.25 -22.12 8.47
CA VAL A 218 -9.36 -21.19 8.66
C VAL A 218 -10.64 -21.76 8.02
N ARG A 219 -11.78 -21.60 8.70
CA ARG A 219 -13.10 -22.00 8.23
C ARG A 219 -14.04 -20.79 8.22
N VAL A 220 -15.04 -20.84 7.35
CA VAL A 220 -16.20 -19.94 7.43
C VAL A 220 -17.24 -20.58 8.34
N ARG A 221 -17.69 -19.83 9.37
CA ARG A 221 -18.76 -20.27 10.28
C ARG A 221 -20.00 -19.42 10.06
N ASN A 222 -21.13 -20.05 9.84
CA ASN A 222 -22.43 -19.38 9.94
C ASN A 222 -22.83 -19.35 11.42
N THR A 223 -23.04 -18.14 11.96
CA THR A 223 -23.34 -17.91 13.38
C THR A 223 -24.80 -18.14 13.74
N VAL A 224 -25.71 -18.06 12.76
CA VAL A 224 -27.16 -18.25 12.97
C VAL A 224 -27.50 -19.71 13.13
N TYR A 225 -26.87 -20.59 12.33
CA TYR A 225 -27.15 -22.03 12.31
C TYR A 225 -26.05 -22.85 12.97
N ASP A 226 -24.98 -22.21 13.44
CA ASP A 226 -23.77 -22.84 13.98
C ASP A 226 -23.21 -23.92 13.04
N SER A 227 -23.17 -23.62 11.75
CA SER A 227 -22.69 -24.52 10.72
C SER A 227 -21.32 -24.08 10.17
N LEU A 228 -20.58 -25.03 9.59
CA LEU A 228 -19.32 -24.81 8.88
C LEU A 228 -19.53 -25.22 7.41
N PRO A 229 -20.07 -24.36 6.57
CA PRO A 229 -20.33 -24.67 5.18
C PRO A 229 -19.04 -25.02 4.42
N VAL A 230 -19.19 -25.85 3.37
CA VAL A 230 -18.08 -26.35 2.55
C VAL A 230 -17.92 -25.55 1.28
N VAL A 231 -19.00 -25.00 0.77
CA VAL A 231 -19.06 -24.20 -0.46
C VAL A 231 -19.52 -22.79 -0.09
N ILE A 232 -18.72 -21.79 -0.37
CA ILE A 232 -19.05 -20.39 -0.10
C ILE A 232 -19.24 -19.67 -1.42
N HIS A 233 -20.43 -19.12 -1.63
CA HIS A 233 -20.83 -18.47 -2.86
C HIS A 233 -21.11 -16.99 -2.65
N GLY A 234 -20.32 -16.14 -3.31
CA GLY A 234 -20.43 -14.68 -3.30
C GLY A 234 -21.39 -14.14 -4.34
N ASN A 235 -22.62 -14.68 -4.35
CA ASN A 235 -23.65 -14.34 -5.33
C ASN A 235 -24.09 -12.87 -5.27
N GLY A 236 -24.53 -12.32 -6.40
CA GLY A 236 -24.99 -10.94 -6.51
C GLY A 236 -23.91 -9.93 -6.15
N ASN A 237 -24.24 -8.95 -5.29
CA ASN A 237 -23.35 -7.84 -4.92
C ASN A 237 -22.32 -8.22 -3.84
N THR A 238 -22.20 -9.49 -3.46
CA THR A 238 -21.33 -9.90 -2.34
C THR A 238 -19.96 -10.43 -2.76
N LYS A 239 -19.60 -10.29 -4.04
CA LYS A 239 -18.29 -10.71 -4.58
C LYS A 239 -17.10 -10.13 -3.79
N MET A 240 -17.19 -8.88 -3.32
CA MET A 240 -16.15 -8.25 -2.49
C MET A 240 -15.94 -8.96 -1.15
N TYR A 241 -17.05 -9.40 -0.50
CA TYR A 241 -16.95 -10.17 0.75
C TYR A 241 -16.34 -11.54 0.51
N LEU A 242 -16.68 -12.18 -0.62
CA LEU A 242 -16.05 -13.43 -1.02
C LEU A 242 -14.55 -13.23 -1.27
N ASN A 243 -14.12 -12.12 -1.90
CA ASN A 243 -12.71 -11.81 -2.10
C ASN A 243 -11.99 -11.69 -0.76
N TYR A 244 -12.60 -11.03 0.24
CA TYR A 244 -12.07 -10.96 1.60
C TYR A 244 -11.96 -12.36 2.24
N LEU A 245 -13.00 -13.18 2.21
CA LEU A 245 -12.97 -14.54 2.74
C LEU A 245 -11.96 -15.43 2.00
N GLY A 246 -11.83 -15.25 0.69
CA GLY A 246 -10.89 -15.97 -0.16
C GLY A 246 -9.42 -15.69 0.14
N ASN A 247 -9.13 -14.59 0.81
CA ASN A 247 -7.78 -14.37 1.37
C ASN A 247 -7.44 -15.40 2.47
N TYR A 248 -8.40 -15.98 3.16
CA TYR A 248 -8.22 -16.85 4.34
C TYR A 248 -8.55 -18.31 4.03
N VAL A 249 -9.39 -18.57 3.08
CA VAL A 249 -9.88 -19.89 2.72
C VAL A 249 -9.59 -20.14 1.23
N PRO A 250 -9.01 -21.25 0.86
CA PRO A 250 -8.77 -22.52 1.58
C PRO A 250 -7.42 -22.66 2.26
N ASN A 251 -6.59 -21.65 2.28
CA ASN A 251 -5.17 -21.71 2.59
C ASN A 251 -4.82 -22.40 3.91
N ALA A 252 -3.63 -22.99 3.91
CA ALA A 252 -2.95 -23.56 5.06
C ALA A 252 -2.39 -22.47 6.00
N TRP A 253 -3.22 -21.50 6.39
CA TRP A 253 -2.83 -20.53 7.40
C TRP A 253 -2.94 -21.13 8.80
N ASN A 254 -1.92 -20.99 9.60
CA ASN A 254 -1.96 -21.24 11.03
C ASN A 254 -1.28 -20.11 11.79
N TYR A 255 -1.61 -19.99 13.09
CA TYR A 255 -1.12 -18.91 13.95
C TYR A 255 0.42 -18.93 14.11
N GLU A 256 1.05 -20.08 14.07
CA GLU A 256 2.48 -20.25 14.34
C GLU A 256 3.35 -19.92 13.11
N HIS A 257 2.91 -20.27 11.91
CA HIS A 257 3.71 -20.18 10.69
C HIS A 257 3.16 -19.23 9.63
N GLY A 258 1.98 -18.61 9.88
CA GLY A 258 1.32 -17.78 8.89
C GLY A 258 0.86 -18.58 7.66
N CYS A 259 1.10 -18.05 6.47
CA CYS A 259 0.81 -18.72 5.21
C CYS A 259 2.03 -19.49 4.70
N ARG A 260 1.93 -20.82 4.64
CA ARG A 260 2.99 -21.67 4.09
C ARG A 260 3.13 -21.57 2.58
N ASP A 261 2.02 -21.45 1.86
CA ASP A 261 2.00 -21.45 0.38
C ASP A 261 2.53 -20.14 -0.24
N CYS A 262 2.86 -19.14 0.58
CA CYS A 262 3.32 -17.83 0.11
C CYS A 262 4.83 -17.75 -0.10
N ASP A 263 5.59 -18.67 0.48
CA ASP A 263 7.05 -18.63 0.44
C ASP A 263 7.62 -19.39 -0.78
N ASP A 264 6.82 -20.29 -1.38
CA ASP A 264 7.28 -21.17 -2.47
C ASP A 264 7.22 -20.50 -3.87
N ASP A 265 6.63 -19.31 -4.01
CA ASP A 265 6.34 -18.70 -5.30
C ASP A 265 7.26 -17.50 -5.67
N VAL A 266 8.44 -17.38 -5.11
CA VAL A 266 9.38 -16.30 -5.46
C VAL A 266 10.12 -16.63 -6.74
N VAL A 267 9.82 -15.89 -7.81
CA VAL A 267 10.56 -15.96 -9.07
C VAL A 267 11.86 -15.17 -8.93
N ASP A 268 13.00 -15.85 -9.03
CA ASP A 268 14.30 -15.19 -9.06
C ASP A 268 14.52 -14.47 -10.41
N LEU A 269 14.36 -13.15 -10.41
CA LEU A 269 14.60 -12.30 -11.59
C LEU A 269 16.08 -12.26 -12.00
N SER A 270 17.00 -12.74 -11.18
CA SER A 270 18.42 -12.79 -11.58
C SER A 270 18.66 -13.66 -12.79
N GLN A 271 17.74 -14.60 -13.07
CA GLN A 271 17.76 -15.50 -14.23
C GLN A 271 16.84 -15.05 -15.39
N LEU A 272 16.00 -14.03 -15.20
CA LEU A 272 15.06 -13.54 -16.19
C LEU A 272 15.57 -12.26 -16.85
N LYS A 273 15.32 -12.12 -18.16
CA LYS A 273 15.54 -10.87 -18.88
C LYS A 273 14.59 -9.81 -18.32
N TYR A 274 15.14 -8.71 -17.80
CA TYR A 274 14.35 -7.60 -17.25
C TYR A 274 13.27 -7.13 -18.25
N PRO A 275 11.97 -7.13 -17.84
CA PRO A 275 10.88 -6.62 -18.67
C PRO A 275 10.98 -5.12 -18.93
N ASN A 276 10.37 -4.64 -20.02
CA ASN A 276 10.21 -3.22 -20.25
C ASN A 276 9.05 -2.67 -19.42
N VAL A 277 9.30 -1.58 -18.70
CA VAL A 277 8.32 -0.94 -17.81
C VAL A 277 8.13 0.51 -18.22
N LEU A 278 6.88 0.94 -18.33
CA LEU A 278 6.53 2.35 -18.40
C LEU A 278 6.21 2.83 -16.97
N VAL A 279 6.99 3.78 -16.50
CA VAL A 279 6.81 4.43 -15.19
C VAL A 279 6.05 5.72 -15.39
N GLY A 280 4.85 5.82 -14.83
CA GLY A 280 4.04 7.04 -14.79
C GLY A 280 4.22 7.73 -13.44
N VAL A 281 4.66 8.99 -13.46
CA VAL A 281 4.79 9.85 -12.27
C VAL A 281 3.77 10.97 -12.37
N PHE A 282 3.00 11.18 -11.29
CA PHE A 282 1.93 12.17 -11.23
C PHE A 282 2.18 13.16 -10.11
N ILE A 283 2.22 14.46 -10.45
CA ILE A 283 2.46 15.58 -9.55
C ILE A 283 1.24 16.49 -9.64
N GLU A 284 0.26 16.26 -8.77
CA GLU A 284 -1.04 16.92 -8.84
C GLU A 284 -1.14 18.17 -7.95
N GLN A 285 -0.23 18.32 -7.01
CA GLN A 285 -0.19 19.39 -6.02
C GLN A 285 1.25 19.66 -5.57
N PRO A 286 1.51 20.82 -4.93
CA PRO A 286 2.81 21.08 -4.34
C PRO A 286 3.19 19.97 -3.38
N THR A 287 4.33 19.34 -3.62
CA THR A 287 4.80 18.17 -2.87
C THR A 287 6.20 18.42 -2.33
N PRO A 288 6.43 18.27 -1.01
CA PRO A 288 7.75 18.41 -0.44
C PRO A 288 8.71 17.29 -0.87
N PHE A 289 9.99 17.55 -0.86
CA PHE A 289 11.07 16.59 -1.16
C PHE A 289 11.01 15.98 -2.59
N LEU A 290 10.48 16.72 -3.57
CA LEU A 290 10.41 16.24 -4.95
C LEU A 290 11.79 15.92 -5.58
N PRO A 291 12.87 16.69 -5.33
CA PRO A 291 14.21 16.30 -5.78
C PRO A 291 14.68 14.95 -5.20
N GLU A 292 14.39 14.69 -3.95
CA GLU A 292 14.69 13.43 -3.26
C GLU A 292 13.87 12.26 -3.82
N PHE A 293 12.60 12.48 -4.18
CA PHE A 293 11.76 11.53 -4.90
C PHE A 293 12.41 11.11 -6.22
N PHE A 294 12.84 12.05 -7.05
CA PHE A 294 13.51 11.76 -8.32
C PHE A 294 14.87 11.06 -8.11
N GLN A 295 15.61 11.41 -7.07
CA GLN A 295 16.86 10.73 -6.73
C GLN A 295 16.62 9.25 -6.38
N ARG A 296 15.53 8.93 -5.66
CA ARG A 296 15.15 7.54 -5.36
C ARG A 296 14.74 6.79 -6.62
N LEU A 297 14.01 7.42 -7.53
CA LEU A 297 13.67 6.84 -8.83
C LEU A 297 14.94 6.50 -9.65
N LEU A 298 15.95 7.38 -9.66
CA LEU A 298 17.22 7.13 -10.30
C LEU A 298 18.02 5.99 -9.67
N THR A 299 17.98 5.89 -8.35
CA THR A 299 18.77 4.89 -7.61
C THR A 299 18.07 3.56 -7.45
N MET A 300 16.87 3.41 -8.01
CA MET A 300 16.14 2.15 -8.05
C MET A 300 16.95 1.06 -8.78
N ASP A 301 17.01 -0.14 -8.19
CA ASP A 301 17.76 -1.30 -8.71
C ASP A 301 17.02 -1.95 -9.89
N TYR A 302 17.04 -1.24 -11.01
CA TYR A 302 16.42 -1.67 -12.26
C TYR A 302 17.15 -1.03 -13.45
N PRO A 303 17.43 -1.78 -14.55
CA PRO A 303 18.12 -1.24 -15.72
C PRO A 303 17.35 -0.07 -16.34
N LYS A 304 17.98 1.09 -16.45
CA LYS A 304 17.32 2.32 -16.92
C LYS A 304 16.93 2.26 -18.41
N ASP A 305 17.68 1.50 -19.21
CA ASP A 305 17.36 1.21 -20.62
C ASP A 305 16.07 0.38 -20.80
N LYS A 306 15.57 -0.22 -19.73
CA LYS A 306 14.28 -0.93 -19.67
C LYS A 306 13.13 -0.08 -19.16
N LEU A 307 13.42 1.15 -18.71
CA LEU A 307 12.42 2.08 -18.21
C LEU A 307 12.08 3.13 -19.26
N LYS A 308 10.78 3.32 -19.49
CA LYS A 308 10.18 4.48 -20.18
C LYS A 308 9.55 5.35 -19.12
N LEU A 309 9.86 6.64 -19.09
CA LEU A 309 9.36 7.55 -18.08
C LEU A 309 8.33 8.51 -18.68
N PHE A 310 7.16 8.59 -18.05
CA PHE A 310 6.11 9.56 -18.30
C PHE A 310 5.90 10.37 -17.02
N VAL A 311 6.07 11.69 -17.08
CA VAL A 311 5.86 12.61 -15.96
C VAL A 311 4.76 13.57 -16.32
N HIS A 312 3.68 13.59 -15.56
CA HIS A 312 2.66 14.62 -15.60
C HIS A 312 2.84 15.55 -14.40
N ASN A 313 2.91 16.83 -14.66
CA ASN A 313 3.02 17.86 -13.65
C ASN A 313 1.90 18.88 -13.80
N ASN A 314 1.09 19.05 -12.77
CA ASN A 314 0.01 20.02 -12.71
C ASN A 314 0.40 21.29 -11.92
N GLU A 315 1.67 21.38 -11.44
CA GLU A 315 2.13 22.44 -10.53
C GLU A 315 3.29 23.25 -11.13
N VAL A 316 3.03 24.54 -11.39
CA VAL A 316 4.04 25.47 -11.89
C VAL A 316 5.27 25.57 -10.95
N TYR A 317 5.04 25.49 -9.64
CA TYR A 317 6.11 25.51 -8.63
C TYR A 317 7.19 24.45 -8.88
N HIS A 318 6.81 23.29 -9.40
CA HIS A 318 7.70 22.16 -9.62
C HIS A 318 8.40 22.13 -10.97
N GLU A 319 8.02 22.98 -11.93
CA GLU A 319 8.61 22.99 -13.28
C GLU A 319 10.12 23.03 -13.28
N LYS A 320 10.72 23.91 -12.46
CA LYS A 320 12.19 24.05 -12.34
C LYS A 320 12.89 22.75 -11.93
N HIS A 321 12.27 21.96 -11.03
CA HIS A 321 12.83 20.70 -10.53
C HIS A 321 12.73 19.60 -11.59
N ILE A 322 11.59 19.56 -12.31
CA ILE A 322 11.33 18.59 -13.36
C ILE A 322 12.21 18.89 -14.57
N GLN A 323 12.32 20.15 -14.97
CA GLN A 323 13.20 20.59 -16.06
C GLN A 323 14.65 20.18 -15.80
N LYS A 324 15.17 20.47 -14.62
CA LYS A 324 16.51 20.07 -14.20
C LYS A 324 16.69 18.56 -14.28
N PHE A 325 15.76 17.81 -13.69
CA PHE A 325 15.80 16.35 -13.71
C PHE A 325 15.79 15.79 -15.15
N TRP A 326 14.95 16.34 -16.01
CA TRP A 326 14.87 15.95 -17.42
C TRP A 326 16.15 16.24 -18.17
N GLU A 327 16.73 17.45 -18.04
CA GLU A 327 17.98 17.84 -18.69
C GLU A 327 19.14 16.92 -18.33
N GLU A 328 19.26 16.58 -17.06
CA GLU A 328 20.33 15.74 -16.54
C GLU A 328 20.18 14.26 -16.89
N ASN A 329 18.94 13.75 -17.05
CA ASN A 329 18.69 12.29 -17.04
C ASN A 329 17.93 11.74 -18.26
N ARG A 330 17.48 12.56 -19.20
CA ARG A 330 16.68 12.10 -20.36
C ARG A 330 17.34 10.99 -21.18
N ASN A 331 18.66 10.98 -21.25
CA ASN A 331 19.42 9.99 -22.02
C ASN A 331 19.68 8.69 -21.26
N ALA A 332 19.39 8.65 -19.97
CA ALA A 332 19.56 7.45 -19.15
C ALA A 332 18.40 6.45 -19.36
N PHE A 333 17.21 6.94 -19.68
CA PHE A 333 16.00 6.13 -19.87
C PHE A 333 15.79 5.77 -21.35
N ASN A 334 15.04 4.68 -21.59
CA ASN A 334 14.65 4.28 -22.94
C ASN A 334 13.83 5.38 -23.66
N SER A 335 12.92 6.02 -22.93
CA SER A 335 12.24 7.25 -23.36
C SER A 335 11.82 8.07 -22.15
N PHE A 336 11.70 9.39 -22.32
CA PHE A 336 11.28 10.30 -21.27
C PHE A 336 10.35 11.38 -21.84
N LYS A 337 9.08 11.35 -21.44
CA LYS A 337 8.06 12.32 -21.83
C LYS A 337 7.58 13.09 -20.60
N VAL A 338 7.54 14.42 -20.72
CA VAL A 338 6.96 15.33 -19.72
C VAL A 338 5.72 15.97 -20.31
N VAL A 339 4.69 16.12 -19.49
CA VAL A 339 3.46 16.86 -19.78
C VAL A 339 3.30 17.88 -18.62
N GLY A 340 3.30 19.14 -18.96
CA GLY A 340 3.25 20.24 -18.00
C GLY A 340 1.84 20.77 -17.74
N PRO A 341 1.71 21.76 -16.84
CA PRO A 341 0.43 22.34 -16.46
C PRO A 341 -0.25 23.10 -17.60
N GLU A 342 0.49 23.50 -18.63
CA GLU A 342 -0.02 24.18 -19.84
C GLU A 342 -0.99 23.31 -20.65
N GLU A 343 -0.90 21.99 -20.56
CA GLU A 343 -1.80 21.05 -21.24
C GLU A 343 -3.18 20.99 -20.55
N ASN A 344 -3.31 21.51 -19.33
CA ASN A 344 -4.55 21.62 -18.55
C ASN A 344 -5.36 20.31 -18.48
N LEU A 345 -4.68 19.18 -18.27
CA LEU A 345 -5.30 17.87 -18.13
C LEU A 345 -5.85 17.67 -16.72
N SER A 346 -7.05 17.11 -16.62
CA SER A 346 -7.53 16.59 -15.35
C SER A 346 -6.69 15.39 -14.90
N GLN A 347 -6.68 15.11 -13.60
CA GLN A 347 -5.98 13.96 -13.02
C GLN A 347 -6.36 12.63 -13.72
N GLY A 348 -7.66 12.43 -14.00
CA GLY A 348 -8.13 11.24 -14.70
C GLY A 348 -7.66 11.14 -16.15
N GLU A 349 -7.53 12.27 -16.87
CA GLU A 349 -6.99 12.30 -18.23
C GLU A 349 -5.50 12.04 -18.26
N ALA A 350 -4.75 12.64 -17.34
CA ALA A 350 -3.31 12.46 -17.22
C ALA A 350 -2.95 10.99 -16.88
N ARG A 351 -3.64 10.40 -15.91
CA ARG A 351 -3.45 8.98 -15.53
C ARG A 351 -3.81 8.05 -16.69
N ASN A 352 -4.90 8.34 -17.40
CA ASN A 352 -5.28 7.55 -18.58
C ASN A 352 -4.25 7.69 -19.70
N MET A 353 -3.71 8.90 -19.93
CA MET A 353 -2.65 9.12 -20.93
C MET A 353 -1.42 8.25 -20.64
N GLY A 354 -0.96 8.22 -19.39
CA GLY A 354 0.15 7.36 -18.96
C GLY A 354 -0.13 5.87 -19.21
N MET A 355 -1.32 5.40 -18.83
CA MET A 355 -1.75 4.02 -19.03
C MET A 355 -1.85 3.67 -20.53
N ASP A 356 -2.39 4.57 -21.35
CA ASP A 356 -2.52 4.39 -22.80
C ASP A 356 -1.18 4.29 -23.51
N LEU A 357 -0.17 4.98 -23.06
CA LEU A 357 1.19 4.86 -23.62
C LEU A 357 1.70 3.41 -23.48
N CYS A 358 1.46 2.74 -22.36
CA CYS A 358 1.80 1.33 -22.19
C CYS A 358 0.87 0.40 -22.98
N ARG A 359 -0.43 0.68 -23.01
CA ARG A 359 -1.42 -0.11 -23.75
C ARG A 359 -1.11 -0.15 -25.26
N LYS A 360 -0.76 0.98 -25.84
CA LYS A 360 -0.45 1.13 -27.28
C LYS A 360 0.94 0.61 -27.67
N ASP A 361 1.82 0.44 -26.71
CA ASP A 361 3.16 -0.07 -26.91
C ASP A 361 3.22 -1.58 -26.67
N ALA A 362 3.30 -2.36 -27.74
CA ALA A 362 3.39 -3.82 -27.66
C ALA A 362 4.62 -4.33 -26.88
N THR A 363 5.66 -3.51 -26.75
CA THR A 363 6.89 -3.85 -26.01
C THR A 363 6.76 -3.56 -24.51
N CYS A 364 5.74 -2.81 -24.07
CA CYS A 364 5.50 -2.51 -22.67
C CYS A 364 4.94 -3.74 -21.93
N ASN A 365 5.73 -4.30 -21.02
CA ASN A 365 5.34 -5.47 -20.24
C ASN A 365 4.56 -5.08 -19.00
N TYR A 366 4.91 -3.95 -18.37
CA TYR A 366 4.29 -3.44 -17.16
C TYR A 366 4.12 -1.93 -17.20
N TYR A 367 3.03 -1.46 -16.62
CA TYR A 367 2.79 -0.07 -16.28
C TYR A 367 2.94 0.12 -14.76
N PHE A 368 3.89 0.96 -14.35
CA PHE A 368 4.15 1.28 -12.95
C PHE A 368 3.74 2.73 -12.68
N SER A 369 2.64 2.93 -11.97
CA SER A 369 2.12 4.25 -11.61
C SER A 369 2.60 4.66 -10.24
N MET A 370 3.02 5.92 -10.08
CA MET A 370 3.45 6.50 -8.81
C MET A 370 2.98 7.94 -8.69
N ASP A 371 2.47 8.31 -7.52
CA ASP A 371 2.25 9.70 -7.15
C ASP A 371 3.53 10.30 -6.55
N SER A 372 3.72 11.61 -6.67
CA SER A 372 4.93 12.30 -6.19
C SER A 372 5.08 12.31 -4.66
N ASP A 373 3.99 12.04 -3.94
CA ASP A 373 3.98 11.91 -2.48
C ASP A 373 4.39 10.52 -1.97
N VAL A 374 4.82 9.62 -2.87
CA VAL A 374 5.31 8.28 -2.53
C VAL A 374 6.84 8.28 -2.42
N MET A 375 7.38 8.17 -1.22
CA MET A 375 8.82 8.09 -1.00
C MET A 375 9.27 6.62 -0.90
N LEU A 376 9.79 6.07 -2.00
CA LEU A 376 10.31 4.70 -2.04
C LEU A 376 11.63 4.61 -1.27
N THR A 377 11.68 3.81 -0.21
CA THR A 377 12.89 3.59 0.58
C THR A 377 13.61 2.30 0.19
N ASN A 378 12.91 1.38 -0.45
CA ASN A 378 13.47 0.12 -0.93
C ASN A 378 13.85 0.22 -2.40
N ARG A 379 15.14 0.16 -2.71
CA ARG A 379 15.65 0.25 -4.09
C ARG A 379 15.19 -0.90 -4.99
N GLN A 380 14.77 -2.03 -4.43
CA GLN A 380 14.31 -3.22 -5.16
C GLN A 380 12.78 -3.23 -5.39
N THR A 381 12.07 -2.18 -5.03
CA THR A 381 10.59 -2.13 -5.09
C THR A 381 10.03 -2.63 -6.41
N LEU A 382 10.46 -2.10 -7.54
CA LEU A 382 9.92 -2.48 -8.86
C LEU A 382 10.21 -3.96 -9.18
N LYS A 383 11.43 -4.42 -8.86
CA LYS A 383 11.83 -5.81 -9.04
C LYS A 383 10.94 -6.75 -8.22
N LEU A 384 10.78 -6.48 -6.93
CA LEU A 384 9.95 -7.25 -6.02
C LEU A 384 8.47 -7.28 -6.44
N LEU A 385 7.93 -6.14 -6.92
CA LEU A 385 6.55 -6.09 -7.43
C LEU A 385 6.37 -6.91 -8.71
N ILE A 386 7.34 -6.93 -9.61
CA ILE A 386 7.31 -7.75 -10.83
C ILE A 386 7.39 -9.23 -10.47
N GLU A 387 8.26 -9.61 -9.54
CA GLU A 387 8.36 -11.00 -9.03
C GLU A 387 7.03 -11.47 -8.46
N GLN A 388 6.41 -10.67 -7.60
CA GLN A 388 5.10 -10.99 -7.01
C GLN A 388 3.99 -11.08 -8.08
N ASN A 389 4.02 -10.24 -9.09
CA ASN A 389 3.00 -10.22 -10.16
C ASN A 389 3.16 -11.37 -11.17
N SER A 390 4.27 -12.10 -11.15
CA SER A 390 4.51 -13.28 -11.98
C SER A 390 3.92 -14.54 -11.36
N THR A 391 3.66 -14.54 -10.07
CA THR A 391 3.11 -15.65 -9.29
C THR A 391 1.69 -15.36 -8.85
N SER A 392 0.86 -16.39 -8.75
CA SER A 392 -0.55 -16.24 -8.40
C SER A 392 -0.71 -15.91 -6.91
N PRO A 393 -1.58 -14.98 -6.53
CA PRO A 393 -1.58 -14.44 -5.17
C PRO A 393 -2.41 -15.28 -4.21
N LEU A 394 -2.03 -15.37 -2.96
CA LEU A 394 -2.91 -15.41 -1.77
C LEU A 394 -2.14 -15.68 -0.49
N CYS A 395 -2.07 -14.73 0.43
CA CYS A 395 -1.91 -15.02 1.85
C CYS A 395 -2.08 -13.87 2.85
N LEU A 396 -2.22 -14.17 4.08
CA LEU A 396 -3.01 -13.60 5.13
C LEU A 396 -2.35 -12.99 6.37
N VAL A 397 -3.10 -12.17 7.03
CA VAL A 397 -3.13 -11.24 8.17
C VAL A 397 -2.36 -11.66 9.44
N VAL A 398 -1.61 -10.70 9.95
CA VAL A 398 -0.59 -10.68 11.02
C VAL A 398 0.77 -11.16 10.53
N SER A 399 0.87 -11.81 9.39
CA SER A 399 2.12 -12.15 8.72
C SER A 399 2.27 -11.40 7.40
N ARG A 400 3.48 -11.31 6.88
CA ARG A 400 3.80 -10.75 5.57
C ARG A 400 3.18 -11.59 4.46
N GLY A 401 2.52 -10.98 3.47
CA GLY A 401 1.81 -11.70 2.41
C GLY A 401 1.34 -10.83 1.25
N VAL A 402 0.53 -11.43 0.36
CA VAL A 402 -0.14 -10.77 -0.76
C VAL A 402 -1.65 -10.90 -0.58
N TRP A 403 -2.40 -9.81 -0.73
CA TRP A 403 -3.79 -9.66 -0.33
C TRP A 403 -4.66 -9.21 -1.47
N ASN A 404 -5.80 -9.84 -1.70
CA ASN A 404 -6.82 -9.27 -2.57
C ASN A 404 -7.51 -8.11 -1.85
N ILE A 405 -7.51 -6.94 -2.49
CA ILE A 405 -8.05 -5.70 -1.94
C ILE A 405 -9.08 -5.07 -2.89
N PRO A 406 -10.06 -4.34 -2.37
CA PRO A 406 -11.06 -3.67 -3.19
C PRO A 406 -10.59 -2.34 -3.77
N TYR A 407 -9.51 -1.77 -3.25
CA TYR A 407 -9.04 -0.43 -3.59
C TYR A 407 -7.51 -0.33 -3.47
N MET A 408 -6.90 0.36 -4.42
CA MET A 408 -5.48 0.73 -4.43
C MET A 408 -5.35 2.19 -4.88
N ALA A 409 -4.33 2.89 -4.39
CA ALA A 409 -4.01 4.27 -4.73
C ALA A 409 -2.50 4.51 -4.67
N HIS A 410 -2.05 5.67 -5.10
CA HIS A 410 -0.70 6.23 -5.03
C HIS A 410 0.36 5.45 -5.80
N VAL A 411 0.53 4.14 -5.57
CA VAL A 411 1.53 3.32 -6.25
C VAL A 411 1.00 1.94 -6.58
N TYR A 412 1.08 1.55 -7.86
CA TYR A 412 0.64 0.25 -8.33
C TYR A 412 1.32 -0.19 -9.64
N LEU A 413 1.34 -1.49 -9.84
CA LEU A 413 1.90 -2.14 -11.03
C LEU A 413 0.80 -2.91 -11.78
N VAL A 414 0.67 -2.67 -13.07
CA VAL A 414 -0.32 -3.35 -13.94
C VAL A 414 0.40 -4.09 -15.07
N LYS A 415 0.02 -5.34 -15.35
CA LYS A 415 0.54 -6.06 -16.51
C LYS A 415 0.10 -5.39 -17.81
N GLY A 416 1.01 -5.21 -18.76
CA GLY A 416 0.70 -4.68 -20.08
C GLY A 416 -0.26 -5.58 -20.88
N SER A 417 -0.27 -6.90 -20.62
CA SER A 417 -1.24 -7.84 -21.20
C SER A 417 -2.66 -7.54 -20.74
N VAL A 418 -2.86 -7.28 -19.43
CA VAL A 418 -4.17 -6.90 -18.87
C VAL A 418 -4.68 -5.62 -19.53
N LEU A 419 -3.80 -4.63 -19.71
CA LEU A 419 -4.18 -3.37 -20.37
C LEU A 419 -4.63 -3.58 -21.81
N ARG A 420 -4.03 -4.53 -22.54
CA ARG A 420 -4.33 -4.78 -23.95
C ARG A 420 -5.50 -5.73 -24.18
N ASN A 421 -5.65 -6.75 -23.34
CA ASN A 421 -6.61 -7.82 -23.56
C ASN A 421 -7.93 -7.59 -22.82
N GLU A 422 -7.87 -7.14 -21.56
CA GLU A 422 -9.02 -7.07 -20.65
C GLU A 422 -9.54 -5.63 -20.50
N MET A 423 -8.62 -4.65 -20.47
CA MET A 423 -8.98 -3.24 -20.39
C MET A 423 -9.02 -2.62 -21.80
N LYS A 424 -10.20 -2.54 -22.39
CA LYS A 424 -10.42 -1.91 -23.70
C LYS A 424 -10.03 -0.43 -23.69
N GLU A 425 -9.80 0.14 -24.86
CA GLU A 425 -9.42 1.55 -25.02
C GLU A 425 -10.55 2.50 -24.60
N ARG A 426 -10.57 2.88 -23.32
CA ARG A 426 -11.43 3.92 -22.75
C ARG A 426 -10.76 4.51 -21.52
N ASN A 427 -11.27 5.64 -21.02
CA ASN A 427 -10.77 6.21 -19.76
C ASN A 427 -11.39 5.49 -18.56
N TYR A 428 -10.60 4.70 -17.85
CA TYR A 428 -11.00 3.96 -16.63
C TYR A 428 -10.93 4.80 -15.36
N PHE A 429 -10.34 5.98 -15.42
CA PHE A 429 -10.21 6.92 -14.29
C PHE A 429 -11.40 7.88 -14.17
N VAL A 430 -12.40 7.74 -15.03
CA VAL A 430 -13.63 8.53 -15.00
C VAL A 430 -14.83 7.61 -14.83
N LEU A 431 -15.54 7.76 -13.73
CA LEU A 431 -16.79 7.04 -13.44
C LEU A 431 -17.61 7.85 -12.44
N GLU A 432 -18.77 8.35 -12.88
CA GLU A 432 -19.69 9.16 -12.04
C GLU A 432 -18.96 10.35 -11.36
N LYS A 433 -19.06 10.44 -10.02
CA LYS A 433 -18.41 11.46 -9.18
C LYS A 433 -17.28 10.87 -8.31
N LEU A 434 -16.71 9.75 -8.73
CA LEU A 434 -15.63 9.10 -8.00
C LEU A 434 -14.29 9.74 -8.31
N ASP A 435 -13.39 9.73 -7.31
CA ASP A 435 -11.99 10.05 -7.54
C ASP A 435 -11.37 9.09 -8.56
N PRO A 436 -10.35 9.52 -9.32
CA PRO A 436 -9.76 8.72 -10.38
C PRO A 436 -9.33 7.32 -9.96
N ASP A 437 -8.68 7.16 -8.80
CA ASP A 437 -8.26 5.85 -8.30
C ASP A 437 -9.45 4.96 -7.89
N MET A 438 -10.49 5.55 -7.29
CA MET A 438 -11.74 4.85 -6.99
C MET A 438 -12.45 4.40 -8.27
N ALA A 439 -12.46 5.25 -9.30
CA ALA A 439 -13.03 4.93 -10.61
C ALA A 439 -12.29 3.77 -11.26
N LEU A 440 -10.94 3.81 -11.29
CA LEU A 440 -10.11 2.71 -11.80
C LEU A 440 -10.42 1.40 -11.07
N CYS A 441 -10.42 1.43 -9.73
CA CYS A 441 -10.64 0.25 -8.91
C CYS A 441 -12.03 -0.35 -9.09
N ARG A 442 -13.06 0.48 -9.22
CA ARG A 442 -14.43 0.01 -9.50
C ARG A 442 -14.53 -0.59 -10.90
N ASN A 443 -13.96 0.07 -11.91
CA ASN A 443 -13.93 -0.45 -13.27
C ASN A 443 -13.19 -1.81 -13.35
N ALA A 444 -12.05 -1.94 -12.68
CA ALA A 444 -11.30 -3.21 -12.62
C ALA A 444 -12.15 -4.33 -11.99
N ARG A 445 -12.83 -4.06 -10.87
CA ARG A 445 -13.72 -5.04 -10.24
C ARG A 445 -14.90 -5.44 -11.13
N GLU A 446 -15.50 -4.50 -11.86
CA GLU A 446 -16.59 -4.78 -12.80
C GLU A 446 -16.14 -5.66 -13.98
N LEU A 447 -14.86 -5.57 -14.35
CA LEU A 447 -14.24 -6.46 -15.35
C LEU A 447 -13.79 -7.80 -14.76
N GLY A 448 -13.96 -8.03 -13.45
CA GLY A 448 -13.50 -9.25 -12.80
C GLY A 448 -11.98 -9.31 -12.54
N ILE A 449 -11.27 -8.20 -12.73
CA ILE A 449 -9.82 -8.09 -12.47
C ILE A 449 -9.60 -7.92 -10.97
N PHE A 450 -8.78 -8.79 -10.38
CA PHE A 450 -8.43 -8.72 -8.97
C PHE A 450 -7.24 -7.79 -8.75
N MET A 451 -7.31 -7.05 -7.66
CA MET A 451 -6.23 -6.14 -7.22
C MET A 451 -5.61 -6.70 -5.94
N TYR A 452 -4.29 -6.54 -5.83
CA TYR A 452 -3.54 -7.12 -4.73
C TYR A 452 -2.61 -6.10 -4.11
N ILE A 453 -2.40 -6.21 -2.80
CA ILE A 453 -1.36 -5.52 -2.06
C ILE A 453 -0.41 -6.53 -1.45
N THR A 454 0.88 -6.20 -1.42
CA THR A 454 1.88 -6.98 -0.70
C THR A 454 2.46 -6.17 0.46
N ASN A 455 2.60 -6.82 1.61
CA ASN A 455 3.31 -6.32 2.78
C ASN A 455 4.51 -7.21 3.17
N ARG A 456 5.02 -8.02 2.22
CA ARG A 456 6.19 -8.89 2.44
C ARG A 456 7.45 -8.09 2.71
N HIS A 457 7.52 -6.88 2.15
CA HIS A 457 8.65 -5.97 2.28
C HIS A 457 8.16 -4.57 2.64
N ASP A 458 9.02 -3.81 3.30
CA ASP A 458 8.82 -2.37 3.42
C ASP A 458 9.26 -1.72 2.11
N PHE A 459 8.37 -1.02 1.45
CA PHE A 459 8.63 -0.38 0.15
C PHE A 459 8.92 1.11 0.28
N GLY A 460 8.31 1.78 1.24
CA GLY A 460 8.43 3.21 1.42
C GLY A 460 7.37 3.79 2.35
N ARG A 461 7.17 5.09 2.23
CA ARG A 461 6.21 5.86 3.02
C ARG A 461 5.51 6.90 2.17
N LEU A 462 4.36 7.37 2.63
CA LEU A 462 3.68 8.52 2.04
C LEU A 462 4.20 9.80 2.69
N ILE A 463 4.40 10.82 1.87
CA ILE A 463 4.73 12.18 2.27
C ILE A 463 3.42 12.93 2.50
N SER A 464 3.30 13.62 3.64
CA SER A 464 2.20 14.53 3.86
C SER A 464 2.39 15.79 3.00
N THR A 465 1.41 16.09 2.18
CA THR A 465 1.33 17.33 1.40
C THR A 465 0.44 18.37 2.07
N ALA A 466 -0.24 17.98 3.17
CA ALA A 466 -1.04 18.87 3.98
C ALA A 466 -0.15 20.00 4.56
N ASN A 467 -0.63 21.23 4.49
CA ASN A 467 0.06 22.39 5.02
C ASN A 467 1.42 22.71 4.36
N TYR A 468 1.72 22.15 3.18
CA TYR A 468 2.95 22.50 2.47
C TYR A 468 2.84 23.91 1.89
N ASN A 469 3.47 24.86 2.54
CA ASN A 469 3.50 26.27 2.13
C ASN A 469 4.68 26.49 1.19
N ILE A 470 4.41 27.03 0.00
CA ILE A 470 5.41 27.32 -1.04
C ILE A 470 5.82 28.79 -1.09
N SER A 471 5.58 29.57 -0.03
CA SER A 471 5.89 31.01 0.04
C SER A 471 7.34 31.33 0.41
N HIS A 472 8.09 30.35 0.90
CA HIS A 472 9.50 30.48 1.25
C HIS A 472 10.40 30.15 0.05
N TYR A 473 11.69 30.43 0.16
CA TYR A 473 12.65 30.10 -0.88
C TYR A 473 12.96 28.60 -0.91
N ASN A 474 13.20 28.00 0.30
CA ASN A 474 13.47 26.58 0.51
C ASN A 474 12.40 25.95 1.42
N ASN A 475 11.23 25.68 0.87
CA ASN A 475 10.03 25.32 1.61
C ASN A 475 10.13 24.01 2.43
N ASP A 476 11.01 23.07 2.04
CA ASP A 476 11.20 21.80 2.73
C ASP A 476 11.76 21.95 4.15
N LEU A 477 12.44 23.06 4.46
CA LEU A 477 12.94 23.34 5.82
C LEU A 477 11.82 23.34 6.87
N TRP A 478 10.60 23.78 6.49
CA TRP A 478 9.42 23.84 7.37
C TRP A 478 8.72 22.49 7.57
N GLN A 479 9.21 21.42 6.94
CA GLN A 479 8.54 20.11 6.96
C GLN A 479 8.93 19.20 8.14
N ILE A 480 9.63 19.73 9.14
CA ILE A 480 10.10 18.96 10.30
C ILE A 480 8.97 18.31 11.10
N PHE A 481 7.78 18.94 11.16
CA PHE A 481 6.62 18.41 11.87
C PHE A 481 5.79 17.42 11.04
N GLU A 482 5.53 17.77 9.78
CA GLU A 482 4.64 16.97 8.91
C GLU A 482 5.34 15.75 8.33
N ASN A 483 6.65 15.87 8.01
CA ASN A 483 7.45 14.83 7.38
C ASN A 483 8.80 14.62 8.09
N PRO A 484 8.81 14.29 9.39
CA PRO A 484 10.04 14.27 10.20
C PRO A 484 11.09 13.27 9.71
N ALA A 485 10.68 12.15 9.14
CA ALA A 485 11.61 11.13 8.65
C ALA A 485 12.39 11.62 7.42
N ASP A 486 11.69 12.24 6.45
CA ASP A 486 12.30 12.77 5.23
C ASP A 486 13.09 14.03 5.52
N TRP A 487 12.59 14.88 6.42
CA TRP A 487 13.31 16.05 6.92
C TRP A 487 14.63 15.65 7.56
N ARG A 488 14.61 14.65 8.45
CA ARG A 488 15.82 14.11 9.09
C ARG A 488 16.80 13.55 8.06
N GLU A 489 16.32 12.80 7.09
CA GLU A 489 17.16 12.20 6.05
C GLU A 489 17.84 13.26 5.17
N LYS A 490 17.12 14.35 4.83
CA LYS A 490 17.65 15.45 4.02
C LYS A 490 18.60 16.36 4.79
N TYR A 491 18.29 16.68 6.06
CA TYR A 491 18.92 17.79 6.76
C TYR A 491 19.86 17.40 7.91
N ILE A 492 19.68 16.22 8.52
CA ILE A 492 20.55 15.79 9.62
C ILE A 492 21.73 14.98 9.09
N HIS A 493 22.93 15.32 9.60
CA HIS A 493 24.18 14.70 9.17
C HIS A 493 24.15 13.18 9.38
N GLN A 494 24.61 12.41 8.40
CA GLN A 494 24.60 10.94 8.43
C GLN A 494 25.31 10.32 9.64
N ASN A 495 26.33 11.01 10.18
CA ASN A 495 27.08 10.56 11.35
C ASN A 495 26.51 11.07 12.68
N TYR A 496 25.37 11.78 12.68
CA TYR A 496 24.77 12.29 13.93
C TYR A 496 24.51 11.18 14.96
N THR A 497 23.99 10.04 14.56
CA THR A 497 23.72 8.92 15.47
C THR A 497 24.98 8.31 16.07
N ARG A 498 26.13 8.43 15.43
CA ARG A 498 27.43 7.94 15.93
C ARG A 498 27.93 8.70 17.16
N ILE A 499 27.40 9.92 17.42
CA ILE A 499 27.61 10.65 18.66
C ILE A 499 27.26 9.77 19.86
N PHE A 500 26.16 9.01 19.78
CA PHE A 500 25.63 8.21 20.87
C PHE A 500 26.16 6.77 20.89
N THR A 501 26.43 6.19 19.72
CA THR A 501 26.85 4.79 19.58
C THR A 501 28.36 4.60 19.67
N GLU A 502 29.13 5.54 19.13
CA GLU A 502 30.60 5.45 18.98
C GLU A 502 31.35 6.60 19.67
N ASN A 503 30.64 7.45 20.40
CA ASN A 503 31.20 8.68 21.01
C ASN A 503 31.89 9.60 19.99
N TYR A 504 31.27 9.72 18.78
CA TYR A 504 31.81 10.51 17.66
C TYR A 504 31.63 12.03 17.92
N LEU A 505 32.41 12.55 18.84
CA LEU A 505 32.50 13.97 19.20
C LEU A 505 33.96 14.30 19.63
N GLU A 506 34.34 15.56 19.49
CA GLU A 506 35.66 16.08 19.82
C GLU A 506 35.52 17.11 20.94
N GLU A 507 36.51 17.19 21.84
CA GLU A 507 36.60 18.23 22.89
C GLU A 507 37.88 19.05 22.67
N PRO A 508 37.86 20.06 21.76
CA PRO A 508 39.04 20.84 21.42
C PRO A 508 39.50 21.80 22.52
N CYS A 509 38.59 22.22 23.40
CA CYS A 509 38.88 23.02 24.60
C CYS A 509 38.07 22.45 25.76
N PRO A 510 38.42 22.70 27.04
CA PRO A 510 37.67 22.22 28.18
C PRO A 510 36.19 22.62 28.10
N ASP A 511 35.30 21.63 28.23
CA ASP A 511 33.84 21.76 28.14
C ASP A 511 33.31 22.35 26.80
N VAL A 512 34.08 22.29 25.73
CA VAL A 512 33.71 22.71 24.37
C VAL A 512 33.67 21.49 23.48
N TYR A 513 32.50 21.13 23.01
CA TYR A 513 32.29 19.88 22.26
C TYR A 513 31.94 20.13 20.81
N TRP A 514 32.66 19.48 19.88
CA TRP A 514 32.39 19.48 18.44
C TRP A 514 31.68 18.21 18.03
N PHE A 515 30.62 18.34 17.23
CA PHE A 515 29.86 17.21 16.71
C PHE A 515 29.12 17.56 15.43
N PRO A 516 28.85 16.56 14.58
CA PRO A 516 28.08 16.74 13.33
C PRO A 516 26.59 16.88 13.62
N VAL A 517 25.94 17.89 13.00
CA VAL A 517 24.49 18.14 13.17
C VAL A 517 23.77 18.18 11.83
N PHE A 518 24.18 19.06 10.92
CA PHE A 518 23.53 19.31 9.65
C PHE A 518 24.27 18.71 8.47
N THR A 519 23.51 18.33 7.42
CA THR A 519 24.08 18.11 6.09
C THR A 519 24.52 19.43 5.48
N GLU A 520 25.42 19.38 4.48
CA GLU A 520 25.79 20.59 3.74
C GLU A 520 24.57 21.26 3.09
N LYS A 521 23.58 20.46 2.63
CA LYS A 521 22.34 20.93 2.04
C LYS A 521 21.51 21.77 3.03
N ALA A 522 21.39 21.32 4.28
CA ALA A 522 20.70 22.08 5.33
C ALA A 522 21.34 23.45 5.55
N CYS A 523 22.70 23.50 5.55
CA CYS A 523 23.42 24.73 5.71
C CYS A 523 23.22 25.69 4.54
N ASP A 524 23.27 25.16 3.30
CA ASP A 524 23.07 25.99 2.10
C ASP A 524 21.67 26.57 2.06
N GLU A 525 20.64 25.74 2.25
CA GLU A 525 19.24 26.18 2.19
C GLU A 525 18.92 27.19 3.32
N LEU A 526 19.50 27.02 4.51
CA LEU A 526 19.32 28.00 5.60
C LEU A 526 19.97 29.34 5.29
N VAL A 527 21.20 29.35 4.71
CA VAL A 527 21.85 30.57 4.28
C VAL A 527 21.10 31.27 3.16
N GLU A 528 20.60 30.51 2.18
CA GLU A 528 19.78 31.01 1.08
C GLU A 528 18.51 31.69 1.59
N GLU A 529 17.82 31.12 2.59
CA GLU A 529 16.67 31.75 3.26
C GLU A 529 17.01 33.07 3.92
N MET A 530 18.14 33.11 4.66
CA MET A 530 18.59 34.35 5.32
C MET A 530 18.97 35.44 4.32
N GLU A 531 19.67 35.09 3.25
CA GLU A 531 20.01 36.04 2.18
C GLU A 531 18.80 36.51 1.38
N HIS A 532 17.83 35.60 1.14
CA HIS A 532 16.55 35.93 0.50
C HIS A 532 15.77 36.96 1.35
N TYR A 533 15.71 36.76 2.66
CA TYR A 533 15.10 37.72 3.59
C TYR A 533 15.84 39.06 3.60
N GLY A 534 17.16 39.04 3.62
CA GLY A 534 18.05 40.17 3.34
C GLY A 534 18.11 41.30 4.38
N SER A 535 17.24 41.29 5.42
CA SER A 535 17.17 42.37 6.43
C SER A 535 18.14 42.14 7.59
N TRP A 536 19.44 42.13 7.31
CA TRP A 536 20.52 42.01 8.29
C TRP A 536 20.61 43.24 9.23
N SER A 537 20.91 43.03 10.54
CA SER A 537 20.93 44.09 11.56
C SER A 537 22.02 45.13 11.36
N GLY A 538 23.13 44.75 10.72
CA GLY A 538 24.25 45.62 10.41
C GLY A 538 25.25 45.78 11.52
N GLY A 539 25.22 45.00 12.60
CA GLY A 539 26.21 45.02 13.67
C GLY A 539 26.26 46.32 14.48
N LYS A 540 25.12 46.96 14.70
CA LYS A 540 25.02 48.23 15.44
C LYS A 540 24.47 48.01 16.85
N HIS A 541 24.93 48.84 17.84
CA HIS A 541 24.40 48.80 19.21
C HIS A 541 22.91 49.18 19.32
N GLU A 542 22.40 49.98 18.36
CA GLU A 542 20.97 50.31 18.29
C GLU A 542 20.31 49.39 17.27
N ASP A 543 19.44 48.54 17.75
CA ASP A 543 18.61 47.67 16.91
C ASP A 543 17.14 47.86 17.27
N LYS A 544 16.34 48.41 16.34
CA LYS A 544 14.93 48.66 16.51
C LYS A 544 14.05 47.36 16.57
N ARG A 545 14.63 46.23 16.23
CA ARG A 545 13.96 44.92 16.27
C ARG A 545 13.94 44.33 17.69
N ILE A 546 14.83 44.82 18.58
CA ILE A 546 14.96 44.35 19.96
C ILE A 546 14.17 45.24 20.91
N ALA A 547 13.47 44.64 21.87
CA ALA A 547 12.80 45.38 22.93
C ALA A 547 13.80 46.20 23.78
N GLY A 548 13.65 47.51 23.77
CA GLY A 548 14.61 48.45 24.39
C GLY A 548 15.66 49.04 23.44
N GLY A 549 15.81 48.51 22.25
CA GLY A 549 16.58 49.11 21.14
C GLY A 549 18.12 49.11 21.30
N TYR A 550 18.65 48.46 22.36
CA TYR A 550 20.10 48.44 22.61
C TYR A 550 20.65 47.04 22.79
N GLU A 551 21.74 46.75 22.13
CA GLU A 551 22.49 45.50 22.22
C GLU A 551 23.91 45.73 22.76
N THR A 552 24.29 44.99 23.81
CA THR A 552 25.60 45.15 24.47
C THR A 552 26.75 44.64 23.59
N VAL A 553 26.50 43.54 22.88
CA VAL A 553 27.49 42.90 21.96
C VAL A 553 26.79 42.67 20.63
N PRO A 554 26.78 43.70 19.77
CA PRO A 554 26.01 43.64 18.55
C PRO A 554 26.57 42.64 17.54
N THR A 555 25.69 41.94 16.89
CA THR A 555 25.95 41.00 15.77
C THR A 555 25.25 41.48 14.50
N ASP A 556 25.82 41.18 13.33
CA ASP A 556 25.15 41.36 12.06
C ASP A 556 24.32 40.09 11.79
N ASP A 557 23.04 40.08 12.15
CA ASP A 557 22.24 38.89 12.27
C ASP A 557 20.83 39.02 11.70
N ILE A 558 20.20 37.84 11.52
CA ILE A 558 18.76 37.64 11.30
C ILE A 558 18.27 36.57 12.27
N HIS A 559 17.22 36.86 13.03
CA HIS A 559 16.59 35.89 13.94
C HIS A 559 15.68 34.92 13.22
N MET A 560 15.62 33.66 13.66
CA MET A 560 14.74 32.63 13.11
C MET A 560 13.26 33.05 13.12
N LYS A 561 12.86 33.80 14.14
CA LYS A 561 11.52 34.39 14.24
C LYS A 561 11.17 35.36 13.11
N GLN A 562 12.17 36.10 12.58
CA GLN A 562 11.91 37.08 11.53
C GLN A 562 11.56 36.44 10.19
N ILE A 563 12.06 35.22 9.92
CA ILE A 563 11.72 34.41 8.75
C ILE A 563 10.58 33.44 9.02
N GLY A 564 9.96 33.45 10.24
CA GLY A 564 8.89 32.54 10.60
C GLY A 564 9.32 31.10 10.88
N PHE A 565 10.61 30.87 11.19
CA PHE A 565 11.22 29.53 11.39
C PHE A 565 11.47 29.19 12.86
N ASP A 566 10.96 29.97 13.79
CA ASP A 566 11.24 29.83 15.24
C ASP A 566 10.70 28.53 15.84
N LYS A 567 9.52 28.08 15.43
CA LYS A 567 8.90 26.84 15.94
C LYS A 567 9.65 25.60 15.48
N GLU A 568 9.98 25.54 14.21
CA GLU A 568 10.73 24.47 13.56
C GLU A 568 12.14 24.38 14.17
N TRP A 569 12.79 25.54 14.39
CA TRP A 569 14.10 25.59 15.01
C TRP A 569 14.09 25.14 16.48
N LEU A 570 13.10 25.54 17.26
CA LEU A 570 12.93 25.06 18.64
C LEU A 570 12.66 23.56 18.70
N HIS A 571 11.91 23.02 17.74
CA HIS A 571 11.71 21.58 17.60
C HIS A 571 13.02 20.87 17.27
N PHE A 572 13.80 21.40 16.33
CA PHE A 572 15.13 20.91 16.01
C PHE A 572 16.05 20.91 17.24
N ILE A 573 16.08 21.98 18.05
CA ILE A 573 16.86 22.04 19.29
C ILE A 573 16.44 20.90 20.23
N ARG A 574 15.15 20.69 20.42
CA ARG A 574 14.61 19.65 21.31
C ARG A 574 14.99 18.24 20.86
N GLU A 575 14.82 17.95 19.57
CA GLU A 575 15.00 16.60 19.03
C GLU A 575 16.46 16.22 18.77
N PHE A 576 17.32 17.19 18.42
CA PHE A 576 18.68 16.90 17.98
C PHE A 576 19.79 17.54 18.85
N ILE A 577 19.50 18.60 19.56
CA ILE A 577 20.54 19.27 20.39
C ILE A 577 20.41 18.85 21.86
N SER A 578 19.21 18.83 22.42
CA SER A 578 19.01 18.45 23.82
C SER A 578 19.57 17.05 24.18
N PRO A 579 19.44 16.00 23.32
CA PRO A 579 20.08 14.72 23.60
C PRO A 579 21.62 14.80 23.69
N VAL A 580 22.24 15.62 22.85
CA VAL A 580 23.71 15.83 22.91
C VAL A 580 24.08 16.59 24.17
N THR A 581 23.35 17.65 24.53
CA THR A 581 23.54 18.39 25.80
C THR A 581 23.50 17.44 27.00
N LEU A 582 22.50 16.57 27.08
CA LEU A 582 22.38 15.58 28.14
C LEU A 582 23.55 14.59 28.20
N LYS A 583 24.09 14.22 27.03
CA LYS A 583 25.25 13.32 26.93
C LYS A 583 26.54 13.99 27.45
N VAL A 584 26.82 15.21 27.00
CA VAL A 584 28.09 15.89 27.32
C VAL A 584 28.07 16.61 28.67
N PHE A 585 26.94 17.13 29.10
CA PHE A 585 26.69 17.77 30.39
C PHE A 585 25.69 16.94 31.21
N SER A 586 26.13 15.79 31.67
CA SER A 586 25.31 14.84 32.41
C SER A 586 24.62 15.49 33.63
N GLY A 587 23.32 15.29 33.74
CA GLY A 587 22.47 15.84 34.81
C GLY A 587 21.79 17.16 34.46
N TYR A 588 22.09 17.79 33.32
CA TYR A 588 21.38 18.96 32.83
C TYR A 588 20.32 18.58 31.82
N TYR A 589 19.06 18.71 32.23
CA TYR A 589 17.90 18.49 31.36
C TYR A 589 17.50 19.82 30.75
N THR A 590 17.59 19.92 29.42
CA THR A 590 17.00 21.03 28.67
C THR A 590 15.64 20.59 28.12
N LYS A 591 14.63 21.48 28.23
CA LYS A 591 13.31 21.27 27.59
C LYS A 591 13.31 21.63 26.11
N GLY A 592 14.48 21.89 25.56
CA GLY A 592 14.60 22.40 24.18
C GLY A 592 14.16 23.86 24.06
N TYR A 593 14.23 24.63 25.16
CA TYR A 593 13.93 26.04 25.14
C TYR A 593 15.21 26.84 24.83
N ALA A 594 15.12 27.71 23.83
CA ALA A 594 16.19 28.62 23.48
C ALA A 594 15.62 30.04 23.33
N ILE A 595 16.15 30.96 24.10
CA ILE A 595 15.65 32.34 24.19
C ILE A 595 15.95 33.11 22.89
N MET A 596 17.12 32.89 22.33
CA MET A 596 17.62 33.56 21.12
C MET A 596 18.09 32.50 20.11
N ASN A 597 17.64 32.62 18.88
CA ASN A 597 17.98 31.76 17.75
C ASN A 597 18.18 32.64 16.53
N PHE A 598 19.41 32.73 16.03
CA PHE A 598 19.73 33.66 14.96
C PHE A 598 20.91 33.16 14.11
N VAL A 599 20.99 33.65 12.87
CA VAL A 599 22.16 33.45 12.01
C VAL A 599 22.99 34.75 12.00
N VAL A 600 24.28 34.62 12.21
CA VAL A 600 25.25 35.74 12.16
C VAL A 600 26.02 35.68 10.87
N LYS A 601 26.22 36.85 10.28
CA LYS A 601 27.03 37.10 9.09
C LYS A 601 28.28 37.91 9.45
N TYR A 602 29.46 37.31 9.26
CA TYR A 602 30.72 38.01 9.45
C TYR A 602 31.36 38.33 8.10
N THR A 603 31.69 39.59 7.91
CA THR A 603 32.43 40.10 6.74
C THR A 603 33.48 41.12 7.18
N PRO A 604 34.63 41.22 6.50
CA PRO A 604 35.68 42.22 6.86
C PRO A 604 35.18 43.66 6.86
N GLU A 605 34.21 43.97 5.98
CA GLU A 605 33.70 45.34 5.72
C GLU A 605 32.65 45.81 6.73
N ARG A 606 31.90 44.87 7.37
CA ARG A 606 30.80 45.21 8.28
C ARG A 606 31.09 44.79 9.71
N GLN A 607 31.10 43.49 9.98
CA GLN A 607 31.43 42.94 11.27
C GLN A 607 32.39 41.76 11.07
N ALA A 608 33.68 41.98 11.32
CA ALA A 608 34.71 40.97 11.12
C ALA A 608 34.86 40.01 12.32
N TYR A 609 34.60 40.48 13.53
CA TYR A 609 34.85 39.77 14.77
C TYR A 609 33.79 40.10 15.84
N LEU A 610 33.80 39.35 16.95
CA LEU A 610 33.01 39.64 18.13
C LEU A 610 33.91 39.78 19.34
N ARG A 611 33.77 40.89 20.08
CA ARG A 611 34.63 41.19 21.26
C ARG A 611 34.41 40.19 22.40
N PRO A 612 35.37 40.08 23.37
CA PRO A 612 35.19 39.18 24.52
C PRO A 612 33.94 39.46 25.33
N HIS A 613 33.14 38.37 25.57
CA HIS A 613 31.89 38.40 26.29
C HIS A 613 31.55 37.03 26.91
N HIS A 614 30.55 37.00 27.77
CA HIS A 614 29.85 35.80 28.19
C HIS A 614 28.46 35.81 27.56
N ASP A 615 27.99 34.65 27.14
CA ASP A 615 26.60 34.51 26.71
C ASP A 615 25.67 34.50 27.93
N SER A 616 24.44 34.95 27.72
CA SER A 616 23.41 34.94 28.79
C SER A 616 22.75 33.57 28.96
N SER A 617 23.06 32.60 28.13
CA SER A 617 22.53 31.23 28.12
C SER A 617 23.18 30.33 29.16
N THR A 618 22.55 29.19 29.46
CA THR A 618 23.19 28.08 30.17
C THR A 618 24.18 27.38 29.25
N PHE A 619 23.77 27.06 28.05
CA PHE A 619 24.62 26.52 26.98
C PHE A 619 24.41 27.30 25.71
N THR A 620 25.48 27.50 24.96
CA THR A 620 25.43 28.07 23.60
C THR A 620 25.86 27.02 22.60
N ILE A 621 25.10 26.94 21.51
CA ILE A 621 25.46 26.14 20.33
C ILE A 621 25.73 27.07 19.16
N ASN A 622 26.81 26.78 18.44
CA ASN A 622 27.21 27.47 17.22
C ASN A 622 27.39 26.46 16.09
N ILE A 623 26.58 26.55 15.06
CA ILE A 623 26.62 25.64 13.90
C ILE A 623 27.29 26.38 12.73
N ALA A 624 28.36 25.83 12.19
CA ALA A 624 29.03 26.41 11.01
C ALA A 624 28.17 26.13 9.75
N LEU A 625 27.77 27.17 9.03
CA LEU A 625 26.94 27.07 7.85
C LEU A 625 27.70 27.09 6.51
N ASN A 626 29.01 27.44 6.54
CA ASN A 626 29.85 27.38 5.35
C ASN A 626 31.31 27.05 5.70
N ASN A 627 32.16 26.85 4.68
CA ASN A 627 33.47 26.24 4.84
C ASN A 627 34.58 27.31 4.99
N LYS A 628 35.39 27.14 6.04
CA LYS A 628 36.68 27.84 6.14
C LYS A 628 37.60 27.47 4.98
N ASP A 629 38.42 28.39 4.55
CA ASP A 629 39.44 28.30 3.47
C ASP A 629 38.85 28.15 2.04
N ARG A 630 37.53 27.92 1.92
CA ARG A 630 36.80 27.94 0.64
C ARG A 630 35.92 29.19 0.51
N ASP A 631 35.09 29.45 1.49
CA ASP A 631 34.05 30.49 1.46
C ASP A 631 34.53 31.75 2.26
N PHE A 632 35.43 31.55 3.22
CA PHE A 632 36.02 32.62 4.02
C PHE A 632 37.41 32.22 4.59
N GLN A 633 38.17 33.20 5.04
CA GLN A 633 39.46 33.02 5.76
C GLN A 633 39.39 33.61 7.16
N GLY A 634 40.15 33.04 8.09
CA GLY A 634 40.15 33.44 9.49
C GLY A 634 38.98 32.82 10.26
N GLY A 635 38.36 33.58 11.15
CA GLY A 635 37.27 33.11 12.00
C GLY A 635 37.71 32.14 13.09
N GLY A 636 36.75 31.63 13.84
CA GLY A 636 36.99 30.77 15.00
C GLY A 636 36.52 31.43 16.31
N CYS A 637 36.87 30.82 17.44
CA CYS A 637 36.51 31.30 18.76
C CYS A 637 37.68 31.11 19.71
N ARG A 638 37.92 32.08 20.61
CA ARG A 638 38.94 32.00 21.65
C ARG A 638 38.32 32.06 23.02
N PHE A 639 38.62 31.07 23.86
CA PHE A 639 38.20 30.98 25.24
C PHE A 639 39.30 31.48 26.17
N HIS A 640 39.13 32.67 26.72
CA HIS A 640 40.19 33.40 27.46
C HIS A 640 40.61 32.66 28.74
N ARG A 641 39.63 32.12 29.50
CA ARG A 641 39.91 31.43 30.76
C ARG A 641 40.91 30.27 30.59
N TYR A 642 40.74 29.53 29.50
CA TYR A 642 41.54 28.33 29.21
C TYR A 642 42.74 28.59 28.30
N ASN A 643 42.90 29.82 27.84
CA ASN A 643 43.87 30.21 26.81
C ASN A 643 43.84 29.26 25.61
N CYS A 644 42.64 28.92 25.22
CA CYS A 644 42.38 27.95 24.15
C CYS A 644 41.65 28.63 22.99
N SER A 645 42.11 28.39 21.78
CA SER A 645 41.48 28.89 20.56
C SER A 645 41.07 27.72 19.67
N ILE A 646 39.85 27.77 19.16
CA ILE A 646 39.35 26.82 18.18
C ILE A 646 39.19 27.50 16.84
N GLU A 647 39.46 26.77 15.80
CA GLU A 647 39.14 27.21 14.45
C GLU A 647 37.63 27.09 14.19
N SER A 648 37.14 27.63 13.06
CA SER A 648 35.77 27.39 12.64
C SER A 648 35.58 25.91 12.39
N PRO A 649 34.54 25.29 12.94
CA PRO A 649 34.24 23.87 12.65
C PRO A 649 33.92 23.67 11.18
N ARG A 650 33.92 22.40 10.75
CA ARG A 650 33.50 21.99 9.40
C ARG A 650 32.04 22.39 9.18
N LYS A 651 31.68 22.71 7.96
CA LYS A 651 30.27 22.99 7.56
C LYS A 651 29.33 21.88 8.04
N GLY A 652 28.25 22.27 8.70
CA GLY A 652 27.27 21.34 9.31
C GLY A 652 27.69 20.79 10.67
N TRP A 653 28.89 21.09 11.15
CA TRP A 653 29.32 20.77 12.50
C TRP A 653 28.99 21.92 13.46
N SER A 654 28.70 21.53 14.68
CA SER A 654 28.44 22.45 15.79
C SER A 654 29.53 22.40 16.83
N PHE A 655 29.78 23.52 17.51
CA PHE A 655 30.40 23.46 18.83
C PHE A 655 29.41 23.97 19.90
N MET A 656 29.43 23.28 21.04
CA MET A 656 28.60 23.56 22.21
C MET A 656 29.51 23.88 23.40
N HIS A 657 29.16 24.92 24.16
CA HIS A 657 29.90 25.33 25.35
C HIS A 657 28.96 25.95 26.40
N PRO A 658 29.35 25.97 27.70
CA PRO A 658 28.66 26.77 28.72
C PRO A 658 28.65 28.24 28.36
N GLY A 659 27.52 28.93 28.55
CA GLY A 659 27.42 30.38 28.23
C GLY A 659 27.90 31.27 29.35
N ARG A 660 27.29 31.15 30.55
CA ARG A 660 27.53 32.04 31.70
C ARG A 660 28.79 31.69 32.47
N LEU A 661 29.41 32.69 33.09
CA LEU A 661 30.45 32.64 34.16
C LEU A 661 31.78 31.98 33.77
N THR A 662 31.82 30.90 33.07
CA THR A 662 33.03 30.08 32.91
C THR A 662 33.72 30.25 31.58
N HIS A 663 32.95 30.54 30.51
CA HIS A 663 33.46 30.57 29.15
C HIS A 663 33.42 31.98 28.55
N LEU A 664 34.25 32.90 29.15
CA LEU A 664 34.55 34.18 28.50
C LEU A 664 35.22 33.93 27.15
N HIS A 665 34.58 34.34 26.07
CA HIS A 665 35.04 34.05 24.72
C HIS A 665 34.91 35.24 23.76
N GLU A 666 35.63 35.18 22.65
CA GLU A 666 35.59 36.13 21.54
C GLU A 666 35.49 35.42 20.20
N GLY A 667 34.78 36.02 19.26
CA GLY A 667 34.78 35.58 17.86
C GLY A 667 36.01 36.12 17.15
N LEU A 668 36.87 35.23 16.63
CA LEU A 668 38.08 35.61 15.93
C LEU A 668 37.77 36.23 14.55
N PRO A 669 38.64 37.21 14.09
CA PRO A 669 38.37 37.94 12.86
C PRO A 669 38.22 37.05 11.61
N THR A 670 37.17 37.29 10.84
CA THR A 670 37.05 36.85 9.43
C THR A 670 37.86 37.86 8.59
N THR A 671 38.91 37.40 7.93
CA THR A 671 39.86 38.26 7.23
C THR A 671 39.58 38.41 5.74
N ASN A 672 38.83 37.45 5.16
CA ASN A 672 38.41 37.50 3.77
C ASN A 672 37.13 36.64 3.61
N GLY A 673 36.27 37.01 2.65
CA GLY A 673 35.01 36.30 2.35
C GLY A 673 33.93 36.56 3.38
N THR A 674 32.90 35.72 3.36
CA THR A 674 31.74 35.81 4.25
C THR A 674 31.58 34.53 5.06
N ARG A 675 31.51 34.64 6.38
CA ARG A 675 31.29 33.52 7.31
C ARG A 675 29.87 33.58 7.86
N TYR A 676 29.16 32.43 7.84
CA TYR A 676 27.83 32.27 8.44
C TYR A 676 27.87 31.24 9.56
N ILE A 677 27.22 31.56 10.68
CA ILE A 677 27.00 30.65 11.81
C ILE A 677 25.57 30.76 12.30
N ALA A 678 24.95 29.65 12.65
CA ALA A 678 23.67 29.65 13.38
C ALA A 678 23.97 29.52 14.88
N VAL A 679 23.40 30.41 15.68
CA VAL A 679 23.61 30.50 17.13
C VAL A 679 22.30 30.29 17.87
N SER A 680 22.33 29.50 18.94
CA SER A 680 21.20 29.36 19.85
C SER A 680 21.65 29.43 21.31
N PHE A 681 20.91 30.23 22.10
CA PHE A 681 21.08 30.38 23.53
C PHE A 681 20.10 29.47 24.26
N ILE A 682 20.60 28.33 24.75
CA ILE A 682 19.80 27.26 25.31
C ILE A 682 19.74 27.37 26.84
N ASP A 683 18.55 27.34 27.38
CA ASP A 683 18.29 27.31 28.82
C ASP A 683 17.57 26.02 29.26
N PRO A 684 17.59 25.64 30.53
CA PRO A 684 16.94 24.43 31.08
C PRO A 684 15.45 24.35 30.81
#